data_33d0ebc4a48be87e34547ca6b25adb88
#
_entry.id   33d0ebc4a48be87e34547ca6b25adb88
#
_cell.length_a   1.000
_cell.length_b   1.000
_cell.length_c   1.000
_cell.angle_alpha   90.00
_cell.angle_beta   90.00
_cell.angle_gamma   90.00
#
_symmetry.space_group_name_H-M   'P 1'
#
loop_
_entity.id
_entity.type
_entity.pdbx_description
1 polymer ?
#
loop_
_entity_poly.entity_id
_entity_poly.type
_entity_poly.pdbx_seq_one_letter_code
_entity_poly.pdbx_strand_id
1 'polypeptide(L)'
;MKAYTKPAVYRLTILSILLVIIGSGCSITRGIRKDQALVRKITIKGIDEEFSEAAINYVDKEQQPNNWLNLQLYYTFSKKGKKNIGEAPVVVDSNLIEYSRLQMEKFIRSRGYLKGRVTDSVVIKKQKAELVFTADEGPMFRIRKFTDSIGDNNIKNLYNANRNKITHIQPGGRFDTDSLAYDRDQLYLLMKHNGYYDFYRQYINFTYDSTFNSSVVDVKMIIDNPAGKNQHPVYTINNTLITISNSQGRTLGKVDTIQVDSQFRFVDYSKRFKPRVVTDYVFQKKGEIYDIDKQTRTTTRLSELNVFRNVPNPVYEKLKDSSNRLNTRIDIVPLKRMSDRVEGEVLFSGGRFGYNVGNTFTDRNLFKQAAILQLKVNWSILFDNGNTVGNDHSSIQNQEFRAGAQLTYPRLLLPFKFPFLGKFAVPHTTFSSNYSLFFQKDLVKRESFINSITYDFFDTPYKSHTITPISIEFSRGIIDPAARDTLLKQNRYSYVYLIGRTVFTAGSQYTYQVNAIKLNSYENFTYFRGSLDLGGNFLNLISNITNAPKDTLGQHKLFGYTFAQYTKVELDTRFYRSLGGERQFVFRINPGIGIPYGNSNQLIFEKNFYTGGANDIRAWLPRTLGPGQFNRGTYYGADNTTRARLKYLDEFGEIKFVANAEYRYKLADNFFGAKLKGAFFVDAGNVWRLHDEPDNPNGQFKFSNFLSSTAMGIGTGLRFDLSFFVFRLDAAFKFKDPQFNGSDQWVLVNHAGELFSKGSFKKAYEAANGGESYNFMQLNFGIGLPF
;
A
#
# COMPACT_ATOMS: atom_id res chain seq x y z
N MET A 1 2.72 -10.73 51.42
CA MET A 1 4.11 -10.83 50.88
C MET A 1 4.07 -10.56 49.37
N LYS A 2 4.51 -9.44 49.01
CA LYS A 2 5.16 -8.82 47.83
C LYS A 2 5.29 -9.70 46.59
N ALA A 3 4.44 -9.41 45.61
CA ALA A 3 4.61 -9.78 44.20
C ALA A 3 4.86 -8.52 43.38
N TYR A 4 6.02 -7.87 43.57
CA TYR A 4 6.43 -6.62 42.87
C TYR A 4 7.79 -6.77 42.16
N THR A 5 7.98 -7.79 41.33
CA THR A 5 9.29 -7.90 40.62
C THR A 5 9.21 -8.37 39.16
N LYS A 6 8.05 -8.61 38.57
CA LYS A 6 7.99 -9.15 37.20
C LYS A 6 8.29 -8.16 36.08
N PRO A 7 7.91 -6.87 36.02
CA PRO A 7 8.21 -6.01 34.87
C PRO A 7 9.67 -5.53 34.82
N ALA A 8 10.35 -5.43 35.97
CA ALA A 8 11.78 -5.05 35.99
C ALA A 8 12.68 -6.15 35.47
N VAL A 9 12.37 -7.41 35.75
CA VAL A 9 13.13 -8.57 35.27
C VAL A 9 13.06 -8.72 33.75
N TYR A 10 11.88 -8.55 33.15
CA TYR A 10 11.75 -8.58 31.67
C TYR A 10 12.46 -7.42 30.98
N ARG A 11 12.49 -6.22 31.58
CA ARG A 11 13.24 -5.08 31.07
C ARG A 11 14.75 -5.29 31.17
N LEU A 12 15.22 -5.87 32.28
CA LEU A 12 16.62 -6.24 32.44
C LEU A 12 17.04 -7.39 31.50
N THR A 13 16.19 -8.37 31.27
CA THR A 13 16.47 -9.47 30.31
C THR A 13 16.54 -8.96 28.87
N ILE A 14 15.66 -8.07 28.43
CA ILE A 14 15.73 -7.48 27.10
C ILE A 14 16.96 -6.60 26.96
N LEU A 15 17.30 -5.79 27.96
CA LEU A 15 18.50 -4.96 27.99
C LEU A 15 19.77 -5.84 28.05
N SER A 16 19.75 -6.95 28.81
CA SER A 16 20.84 -7.91 28.91
C SER A 16 21.03 -8.67 27.59
N ILE A 17 19.97 -9.04 26.90
CA ILE A 17 20.01 -9.66 25.57
C ILE A 17 20.58 -8.66 24.56
N LEU A 18 20.17 -7.39 24.61
CA LEU A 18 20.75 -6.33 23.76
C LEU A 18 22.25 -6.09 24.08
N LEU A 19 22.61 -6.06 25.35
CA LEU A 19 24.01 -5.93 25.81
C LEU A 19 24.86 -7.16 25.48
N VAL A 20 24.31 -8.37 25.55
CA VAL A 20 25.00 -9.61 25.11
C VAL A 20 25.20 -9.61 23.61
N ILE A 21 24.24 -9.10 22.82
CA ILE A 21 24.37 -8.94 21.36
C ILE A 21 25.45 -7.87 21.03
N ILE A 22 25.50 -6.79 21.80
CA ILE A 22 26.48 -5.70 21.64
C ILE A 22 27.85 -6.10 22.22
N GLY A 23 27.88 -6.83 23.32
CA GLY A 23 29.10 -7.27 24.03
C GLY A 23 29.82 -8.47 23.41
N SER A 24 29.14 -9.24 22.52
CA SER A 24 29.74 -10.32 21.74
C SER A 24 30.57 -9.84 20.56
N GLY A 25 31.11 -8.62 20.62
CA GLY A 25 32.05 -8.03 19.65
C GLY A 25 33.39 -8.82 19.43
N CYS A 26 33.46 -10.07 19.89
CA CYS A 26 34.56 -10.97 19.67
C CYS A 26 34.59 -11.53 18.25
N SER A 27 35.56 -11.08 17.48
CA SER A 27 36.10 -11.68 16.26
C SER A 27 35.05 -12.08 15.21
N ILE A 28 34.77 -11.18 14.27
CA ILE A 28 33.97 -11.42 13.07
C ILE A 28 34.46 -12.62 12.24
N THR A 29 35.70 -13.03 12.44
CA THR A 29 36.35 -14.15 11.76
C THR A 29 36.24 -15.47 12.54
N ARG A 30 35.37 -15.51 13.57
CA ARG A 30 35.11 -16.73 14.32
C ARG A 30 34.49 -17.80 13.42
N GLY A 31 35.08 -18.96 13.34
CA GLY A 31 34.55 -20.10 12.60
C GLY A 31 34.95 -20.21 11.13
N ILE A 32 35.82 -19.32 10.62
CA ILE A 32 36.52 -19.54 9.35
C ILE A 32 37.89 -20.19 9.59
N ARG A 33 38.37 -20.98 8.63
CA ARG A 33 39.65 -21.67 8.71
C ARG A 33 40.80 -20.66 8.66
N LYS A 34 41.95 -21.01 9.20
CA LYS A 34 43.14 -20.11 9.26
C LYS A 34 43.63 -19.69 7.88
N ASP A 35 43.43 -20.55 6.90
CA ASP A 35 43.81 -20.35 5.48
C ASP A 35 42.79 -19.51 4.71
N GLN A 36 41.63 -19.17 5.28
CA GLN A 36 40.58 -18.42 4.65
C GLN A 36 40.52 -16.97 5.12
N ALA A 37 40.00 -16.09 4.28
CA ALA A 37 39.73 -14.70 4.61
C ALA A 37 38.26 -14.34 4.36
N LEU A 38 37.64 -13.64 5.32
CA LEU A 38 36.29 -13.16 5.25
C LEU A 38 36.18 -11.92 4.35
N VAL A 39 35.35 -11.94 3.35
CA VAL A 39 35.06 -10.75 2.54
C VAL A 39 34.35 -9.71 3.41
N ARG A 40 34.98 -8.56 3.60
CA ARG A 40 34.49 -7.50 4.48
C ARG A 40 34.05 -6.27 3.73
N LYS A 41 34.65 -5.99 2.60
CA LYS A 41 34.40 -4.78 1.84
C LYS A 41 34.64 -5.04 0.35
N ILE A 42 33.82 -4.42 -0.48
CA ILE A 42 34.05 -4.29 -1.90
C ILE A 42 34.29 -2.82 -2.19
N THR A 43 35.36 -2.55 -2.93
CA THR A 43 35.69 -1.21 -3.42
C THR A 43 35.78 -1.26 -4.92
N ILE A 44 34.98 -0.43 -5.59
CA ILE A 44 34.99 -0.27 -7.04
C ILE A 44 35.56 1.12 -7.32
N LYS A 45 36.54 1.19 -8.21
CA LYS A 45 37.26 2.42 -8.58
C LYS A 45 37.27 2.60 -10.08
N GLY A 46 37.30 3.85 -10.55
CA GLY A 46 37.46 4.18 -11.96
C GLY A 46 36.19 3.92 -12.83
N ILE A 47 35.04 3.75 -12.20
CA ILE A 47 33.73 3.72 -12.87
C ILE A 47 33.06 5.07 -12.73
N ASP A 48 32.43 5.55 -13.79
CA ASP A 48 31.60 6.75 -13.81
C ASP A 48 30.59 6.71 -12.66
N GLU A 49 30.41 7.84 -11.96
CA GLU A 49 29.56 7.95 -10.79
C GLU A 49 28.13 7.50 -11.07
N GLU A 50 27.62 7.76 -12.30
CA GLU A 50 26.31 7.30 -12.79
C GLU A 50 26.14 5.77 -12.68
N PHE A 51 27.21 5.00 -12.84
CA PHE A 51 27.18 3.53 -12.90
C PHE A 51 27.74 2.83 -11.67
N SER A 52 28.37 3.57 -10.76
CA SER A 52 29.09 3.02 -9.62
C SER A 52 28.20 2.17 -8.70
N GLU A 53 26.95 2.61 -8.47
CA GLU A 53 25.98 1.86 -7.67
C GLU A 53 25.48 0.59 -8.41
N ALA A 54 25.31 0.66 -9.73
CA ALA A 54 24.89 -0.48 -10.53
C ALA A 54 26.00 -1.53 -10.65
N ALA A 55 27.25 -1.12 -10.71
CA ALA A 55 28.41 -2.01 -10.86
C ALA A 55 28.53 -3.04 -9.73
N ILE A 56 28.11 -2.71 -8.51
CA ILE A 56 28.14 -3.63 -7.36
C ILE A 56 27.26 -4.86 -7.57
N ASN A 57 26.21 -4.75 -8.38
CA ASN A 57 25.29 -5.86 -8.69
C ASN A 57 25.93 -6.92 -9.60
N TYR A 58 27.08 -6.61 -10.21
CA TYR A 58 27.84 -7.52 -11.06
C TYR A 58 28.91 -8.28 -10.28
N VAL A 59 29.08 -7.98 -9.01
CA VAL A 59 29.85 -8.84 -8.10
C VAL A 59 28.97 -10.01 -7.68
N ASP A 60 29.52 -11.24 -7.79
CA ASP A 60 28.78 -12.44 -7.43
C ASP A 60 28.22 -12.35 -6.00
N LYS A 61 27.01 -12.83 -5.79
CA LYS A 61 26.34 -12.76 -4.49
C LYS A 61 27.09 -13.48 -3.39
N GLU A 62 27.78 -14.58 -3.73
CA GLU A 62 28.59 -15.35 -2.81
C GLU A 62 29.93 -14.68 -2.49
N GLN A 63 30.25 -13.54 -3.12
CA GLN A 63 31.40 -12.69 -2.81
C GLN A 63 30.99 -11.33 -2.24
N GLN A 64 29.70 -11.06 -2.06
CA GLN A 64 29.26 -9.85 -1.39
C GLN A 64 29.44 -9.96 0.13
N PRO A 65 29.93 -8.89 0.80
CA PRO A 65 30.22 -8.94 2.23
C PRO A 65 28.97 -9.15 3.05
N ASN A 66 29.02 -10.04 4.03
CA ASN A 66 27.91 -10.23 4.97
C ASN A 66 27.59 -8.95 5.73
N ASN A 67 26.32 -8.72 5.95
CA ASN A 67 25.88 -7.77 6.97
C ASN A 67 26.32 -8.25 8.34
N TRP A 68 26.84 -7.34 9.18
CA TRP A 68 27.35 -7.68 10.52
C TRP A 68 26.29 -8.43 11.37
N LEU A 69 25.03 -8.00 11.33
CA LEU A 69 23.96 -8.64 12.11
C LEU A 69 23.66 -10.05 11.59
N ASN A 70 23.60 -10.25 10.27
CA ASN A 70 23.39 -11.57 9.67
C ASN A 70 24.48 -12.56 10.05
N LEU A 71 25.72 -12.10 10.06
CA LEU A 71 26.86 -12.93 10.43
C LEU A 71 26.82 -13.28 11.93
N GLN A 72 26.47 -12.34 12.82
CA GLN A 72 26.31 -12.62 14.26
C GLN A 72 25.15 -13.58 14.53
N LEU A 73 24.02 -13.42 13.83
CA LEU A 73 22.89 -14.35 13.92
C LEU A 73 23.32 -15.77 13.50
N TYR A 74 24.09 -15.88 12.42
CA TYR A 74 24.63 -17.17 11.98
C TYR A 74 25.51 -17.82 13.05
N TYR A 75 26.47 -17.09 13.61
CA TYR A 75 27.38 -17.63 14.64
C TYR A 75 26.69 -17.99 15.96
N THR A 76 25.58 -17.29 16.27
CA THR A 76 24.88 -17.49 17.55
C THR A 76 23.82 -18.60 17.45
N PHE A 77 23.07 -18.66 16.36
CA PHE A 77 21.87 -19.48 16.26
C PHE A 77 21.94 -20.62 15.24
N SER A 78 22.88 -20.59 14.27
CA SER A 78 23.02 -21.66 13.28
C SER A 78 23.83 -22.82 13.83
N LYS A 79 23.23 -24.03 13.85
CA LYS A 79 23.90 -25.27 14.20
C LYS A 79 24.04 -26.15 12.96
N LYS A 80 25.16 -26.88 12.84
CA LYS A 80 25.37 -27.86 11.75
C LYS A 80 24.16 -28.78 11.61
N GLY A 81 23.60 -28.87 10.39
CA GLY A 81 22.46 -29.76 10.07
C GLY A 81 21.08 -29.22 10.37
N LYS A 82 20.92 -27.99 10.89
CA LYS A 82 19.63 -27.31 11.06
C LYS A 82 19.50 -26.11 10.13
N LYS A 83 18.25 -25.64 9.92
CA LYS A 83 17.94 -24.47 9.09
C LYS A 83 18.80 -23.27 9.53
N ASN A 84 19.63 -22.74 8.62
CA ASN A 84 20.53 -21.63 8.93
C ASN A 84 19.75 -20.36 9.24
N ILE A 85 20.11 -19.70 10.32
CA ILE A 85 19.62 -18.38 10.70
C ILE A 85 20.76 -17.39 10.48
N GLY A 86 20.48 -16.28 9.78
CA GLY A 86 21.51 -15.38 9.30
C GLY A 86 22.21 -15.90 8.04
N GLU A 87 23.36 -15.38 7.72
CA GLU A 87 24.17 -15.72 6.53
C GLU A 87 25.51 -16.32 6.94
N ALA A 88 25.86 -17.42 6.28
CA ALA A 88 27.18 -18.03 6.45
C ALA A 88 28.30 -17.05 6.08
N PRO A 89 29.49 -17.12 6.74
CA PRO A 89 30.59 -16.23 6.42
C PRO A 89 31.01 -16.38 4.96
N VAL A 90 31.02 -15.28 4.24
CA VAL A 90 31.46 -15.21 2.84
C VAL A 90 33.00 -15.16 2.84
N VAL A 91 33.60 -16.22 2.31
CA VAL A 91 35.07 -16.33 2.20
C VAL A 91 35.52 -16.02 0.78
N VAL A 92 36.73 -15.55 0.63
CA VAL A 92 37.32 -15.22 -0.67
C VAL A 92 37.40 -16.47 -1.54
N ASP A 93 36.81 -16.38 -2.75
CA ASP A 93 36.88 -17.36 -3.82
C ASP A 93 37.41 -16.68 -5.09
N SER A 94 38.62 -17.07 -5.52
CA SER A 94 39.28 -16.44 -6.67
C SER A 94 38.52 -16.66 -7.99
N ASN A 95 37.82 -17.79 -8.16
CA ASN A 95 37.05 -18.07 -9.37
C ASN A 95 35.82 -17.15 -9.47
N LEU A 96 35.14 -16.92 -8.34
CA LEU A 96 33.97 -16.02 -8.28
C LEU A 96 34.38 -14.55 -8.42
N ILE A 97 35.58 -14.20 -7.94
CA ILE A 97 36.14 -12.84 -8.13
C ILE A 97 36.46 -12.60 -9.60
N GLU A 98 37.16 -13.55 -10.26
CA GLU A 98 37.42 -13.46 -11.70
C GLU A 98 36.14 -13.40 -12.54
N TYR A 99 35.13 -14.24 -12.19
CA TYR A 99 33.82 -14.17 -12.81
C TYR A 99 33.19 -12.79 -12.65
N SER A 100 33.21 -12.24 -11.45
CA SER A 100 32.71 -10.90 -11.14
C SER A 100 33.43 -9.81 -11.93
N ARG A 101 34.76 -9.91 -12.06
CA ARG A 101 35.59 -9.02 -12.86
C ARG A 101 35.13 -9.02 -14.32
N LEU A 102 34.96 -10.21 -14.90
CA LEU A 102 34.51 -10.36 -16.29
C LEU A 102 33.09 -9.82 -16.52
N GLN A 103 32.16 -10.04 -15.55
CA GLN A 103 30.80 -9.48 -15.64
C GLN A 103 30.80 -7.95 -15.56
N MET A 104 31.63 -7.38 -14.68
CA MET A 104 31.78 -5.94 -14.53
C MET A 104 32.42 -5.32 -15.80
N GLU A 105 33.41 -5.99 -16.41
CA GLU A 105 34.00 -5.56 -17.69
C GLU A 105 32.96 -5.57 -18.82
N LYS A 106 32.10 -6.61 -18.90
CA LYS A 106 30.99 -6.63 -19.86
C LYS A 106 30.00 -5.50 -19.58
N PHE A 107 29.72 -5.22 -18.31
CA PHE A 107 28.81 -4.14 -17.90
C PHE A 107 29.33 -2.78 -18.38
N ILE A 108 30.58 -2.40 -18.10
CA ILE A 108 31.10 -1.09 -18.55
C ILE A 108 31.17 -0.99 -20.07
N ARG A 109 31.49 -2.09 -20.76
CA ARG A 109 31.47 -2.12 -22.25
C ARG A 109 30.03 -1.94 -22.78
N SER A 110 29.04 -2.50 -22.13
CA SER A 110 27.61 -2.31 -22.49
C SER A 110 27.17 -0.86 -22.32
N ARG A 111 27.84 -0.07 -21.48
CA ARG A 111 27.59 1.35 -21.22
C ARG A 111 28.35 2.31 -22.15
N GLY A 112 28.99 1.78 -23.18
CA GLY A 112 29.68 2.59 -24.19
C GLY A 112 31.19 2.73 -23.99
N TYR A 113 31.77 2.12 -23.01
CA TYR A 113 33.21 2.08 -22.78
C TYR A 113 33.81 0.82 -23.43
N LEU A 114 33.74 0.74 -24.78
CA LEU A 114 34.06 -0.49 -25.52
C LEU A 114 35.46 -1.03 -25.30
N LYS A 115 36.44 -0.16 -24.97
CA LYS A 115 37.81 -0.50 -24.65
C LYS A 115 38.07 -0.71 -23.16
N GLY A 116 37.00 -0.57 -22.35
CA GLY A 116 37.05 -0.69 -20.91
C GLY A 116 37.58 -2.04 -20.46
N ARG A 117 38.41 -2.02 -19.42
CA ARG A 117 38.97 -3.19 -18.77
C ARG A 117 38.76 -3.09 -17.25
N VAL A 118 38.63 -4.22 -16.59
CA VAL A 118 38.53 -4.28 -15.14
C VAL A 118 39.65 -5.21 -14.64
N THR A 119 40.36 -4.76 -13.62
CA THR A 119 41.32 -5.57 -12.84
C THR A 119 40.79 -5.76 -11.44
N ASP A 120 41.14 -6.88 -10.84
CA ASP A 120 40.80 -7.17 -9.45
C ASP A 120 42.07 -7.27 -8.60
N SER A 121 41.92 -6.98 -7.33
CA SER A 121 42.96 -7.28 -6.32
C SER A 121 42.26 -7.55 -4.97
N VAL A 122 42.89 -8.40 -4.17
CA VAL A 122 42.40 -8.80 -2.85
C VAL A 122 43.41 -8.36 -1.79
N VAL A 123 43.00 -7.47 -0.90
CA VAL A 123 43.79 -6.99 0.21
C VAL A 123 43.36 -7.70 1.49
N ILE A 124 44.21 -8.58 2.01
CA ILE A 124 43.93 -9.36 3.23
C ILE A 124 44.69 -8.79 4.42
N LYS A 125 43.94 -8.42 5.49
CA LYS A 125 44.51 -8.02 6.79
C LYS A 125 43.80 -8.76 7.93
N LYS A 126 44.53 -9.54 8.75
CA LYS A 126 43.95 -10.29 9.90
C LYS A 126 42.72 -11.12 9.52
N GLN A 127 42.78 -11.95 8.48
CA GLN A 127 41.71 -12.76 7.91
C GLN A 127 40.47 -11.97 7.43
N LYS A 128 40.60 -10.66 7.18
CA LYS A 128 39.57 -9.80 6.57
C LYS A 128 40.07 -9.40 5.20
N ALA A 129 39.26 -9.65 4.18
CA ALA A 129 39.53 -9.31 2.79
C ALA A 129 38.75 -8.09 2.36
N GLU A 130 39.40 -7.21 1.64
CA GLU A 130 38.80 -6.18 0.82
C GLU A 130 39.00 -6.56 -0.65
N LEU A 131 37.91 -6.73 -1.39
CA LEU A 131 37.91 -6.94 -2.83
C LEU A 131 37.95 -5.58 -3.51
N VAL A 132 38.96 -5.32 -4.31
CA VAL A 132 39.08 -4.05 -5.04
C VAL A 132 39.01 -4.34 -6.53
N PHE A 133 37.99 -3.84 -7.16
CA PHE A 133 37.85 -3.84 -8.62
C PHE A 133 38.24 -2.45 -9.13
N THR A 134 39.19 -2.39 -10.03
CA THR A 134 39.65 -1.14 -10.65
C THR A 134 39.33 -1.19 -12.13
N ALA A 135 38.43 -0.32 -12.56
CA ALA A 135 38.06 -0.16 -13.93
C ALA A 135 38.95 0.92 -14.59
N ASP A 136 39.43 0.62 -15.76
CA ASP A 136 39.93 1.58 -16.73
C ASP A 136 38.91 1.64 -17.84
N GLU A 137 37.99 2.62 -17.77
CA GLU A 137 36.90 2.75 -18.72
C GLU A 137 37.39 3.11 -20.12
N GLY A 138 38.52 3.79 -20.19
CA GLY A 138 38.93 4.37 -21.47
C GLY A 138 37.95 5.42 -21.99
N PRO A 139 38.01 5.76 -23.28
CA PRO A 139 37.13 6.76 -23.84
C PRO A 139 35.69 6.22 -24.02
N MET A 140 34.68 7.06 -23.69
CA MET A 140 33.28 6.78 -23.97
C MET A 140 32.98 6.88 -25.46
N PHE A 141 32.41 5.84 -26.02
CA PHE A 141 32.01 5.80 -27.43
C PHE A 141 30.66 6.45 -27.65
N ARG A 142 30.59 7.31 -28.67
CA ARG A 142 29.35 7.98 -29.10
C ARG A 142 28.91 7.50 -30.48
N ILE A 143 27.61 7.50 -30.70
CA ILE A 143 27.04 7.13 -31.99
C ILE A 143 27.32 8.25 -32.99
N ARG A 144 28.09 7.96 -34.01
CA ARG A 144 28.39 8.88 -35.12
C ARG A 144 27.25 8.91 -36.13
N LYS A 145 26.82 7.74 -36.53
CA LYS A 145 25.79 7.56 -37.55
C LYS A 145 24.86 6.42 -37.16
N PHE A 146 23.57 6.65 -37.36
CA PHE A 146 22.55 5.61 -37.23
C PHE A 146 21.86 5.40 -38.55
N THR A 147 21.90 4.18 -39.08
CA THR A 147 21.28 3.77 -40.35
C THR A 147 20.34 2.59 -40.13
N ASP A 148 19.37 2.46 -41.00
CA ASP A 148 18.47 1.32 -41.03
C ASP A 148 18.53 0.59 -42.36
N SER A 149 18.29 -0.73 -42.30
CA SER A 149 18.18 -1.62 -43.45
C SER A 149 16.96 -2.49 -43.26
N ILE A 150 15.85 -2.06 -43.83
CA ILE A 150 14.55 -2.71 -43.69
C ILE A 150 14.10 -3.17 -45.07
N GLY A 151 14.03 -4.49 -45.28
CA GLY A 151 13.67 -5.09 -46.56
C GLY A 151 12.19 -5.00 -46.89
N ASP A 152 11.31 -4.88 -45.89
CA ASP A 152 9.86 -4.76 -46.09
C ASP A 152 9.46 -3.28 -46.10
N ASN A 153 8.94 -2.81 -47.23
CA ASN A 153 8.53 -1.40 -47.41
C ASN A 153 7.39 -0.98 -46.45
N ASN A 154 6.48 -1.89 -46.11
CA ASN A 154 5.39 -1.56 -45.21
C ASN A 154 5.93 -1.34 -43.78
N ILE A 155 6.85 -2.20 -43.35
CA ILE A 155 7.54 -2.03 -42.06
C ILE A 155 8.40 -0.78 -42.07
N LYS A 156 9.10 -0.48 -43.15
CA LYS A 156 9.90 0.73 -43.30
C LYS A 156 9.05 2.00 -43.16
N ASN A 157 7.91 2.04 -43.83
CA ASN A 157 6.97 3.18 -43.72
C ASN A 157 6.41 3.31 -42.31
N LEU A 158 6.03 2.19 -41.68
CA LEU A 158 5.52 2.17 -40.29
C LEU A 158 6.58 2.64 -39.30
N TYR A 159 7.83 2.18 -39.45
CA TYR A 159 8.96 2.61 -38.64
C TYR A 159 9.20 4.12 -38.78
N ASN A 160 9.28 4.62 -40.02
CA ASN A 160 9.55 6.04 -40.29
C ASN A 160 8.47 6.95 -39.65
N ALA A 161 7.21 6.56 -39.74
CA ALA A 161 6.09 7.30 -39.14
C ALA A 161 6.13 7.35 -37.61
N ASN A 162 6.78 6.39 -36.97
CA ASN A 162 6.81 6.27 -35.48
C ASN A 162 8.23 6.45 -34.89
N ARG A 163 9.27 6.63 -35.70
CA ARG A 163 10.67 6.67 -35.31
C ARG A 163 10.91 7.57 -34.10
N ASN A 164 10.40 8.80 -34.12
CA ASN A 164 10.61 9.79 -33.07
C ASN A 164 9.98 9.39 -31.71
N LYS A 165 9.04 8.46 -31.71
CA LYS A 165 8.34 8.01 -30.49
C LYS A 165 8.99 6.78 -29.85
N ILE A 166 9.70 5.98 -30.63
CA ILE A 166 10.18 4.67 -30.22
C ILE A 166 11.69 4.56 -30.18
N THR A 167 12.45 5.47 -30.84
CA THR A 167 13.90 5.39 -30.97
C THR A 167 14.59 6.30 -29.96
N HIS A 168 15.40 5.71 -29.07
CA HIS A 168 16.27 6.41 -28.13
C HIS A 168 17.68 6.60 -28.71
N ILE A 169 18.00 5.88 -29.77
CA ILE A 169 19.29 5.91 -30.43
C ILE A 169 19.37 7.15 -31.34
N GLN A 170 20.26 8.08 -31.00
CA GLN A 170 20.46 9.31 -31.77
C GLN A 170 21.95 9.55 -32.04
N PRO A 171 22.31 10.11 -33.23
CA PRO A 171 23.68 10.58 -33.46
C PRO A 171 24.11 11.58 -32.39
N GLY A 172 25.37 11.46 -31.94
CA GLY A 172 25.94 12.23 -30.83
C GLY A 172 25.64 11.65 -29.43
N GLY A 173 24.64 10.79 -29.32
CA GLY A 173 24.33 10.07 -28.06
C GLY A 173 25.38 9.04 -27.70
N ARG A 174 25.39 8.63 -26.42
CA ARG A 174 26.24 7.54 -25.92
C ARG A 174 25.81 6.21 -26.58
N PHE A 175 26.77 5.39 -26.92
CA PHE A 175 26.52 4.00 -27.32
C PHE A 175 26.17 3.20 -26.05
N ASP A 176 24.96 2.67 -25.99
CA ASP A 176 24.44 1.92 -24.84
C ASP A 176 23.61 0.75 -25.36
N THR A 177 23.99 -0.47 -24.96
CA THR A 177 23.30 -1.68 -25.42
C THR A 177 21.91 -1.85 -24.81
N ASP A 178 21.63 -1.24 -23.64
CA ASP A 178 20.29 -1.25 -23.07
C ASP A 178 19.34 -0.37 -23.89
N SER A 179 19.84 0.74 -24.43
CA SER A 179 19.07 1.57 -25.39
C SER A 179 18.77 0.80 -26.68
N LEU A 180 19.73 0.01 -27.20
CA LEU A 180 19.49 -0.88 -28.34
C LEU A 180 18.43 -1.95 -28.03
N ALA A 181 18.50 -2.56 -26.86
CA ALA A 181 17.52 -3.56 -26.42
C ALA A 181 16.13 -2.94 -26.23
N TYR A 182 16.06 -1.73 -25.67
CA TYR A 182 14.81 -0.99 -25.52
C TYR A 182 14.18 -0.68 -26.90
N ASP A 183 14.95 -0.13 -27.83
CA ASP A 183 14.46 0.18 -29.18
C ASP A 183 13.99 -1.08 -29.91
N ARG A 184 14.69 -2.23 -29.72
CA ARG A 184 14.23 -3.54 -30.23
C ARG A 184 12.86 -3.92 -29.70
N ASP A 185 12.63 -3.73 -28.40
CA ASP A 185 11.36 -4.07 -27.78
C ASP A 185 10.24 -3.11 -28.21
N GLN A 186 10.53 -1.82 -28.38
CA GLN A 186 9.54 -0.86 -28.88
C GLN A 186 9.16 -1.16 -30.34
N LEU A 187 10.13 -1.50 -31.17
CA LEU A 187 9.88 -1.93 -32.55
C LEU A 187 9.06 -3.22 -32.60
N TYR A 188 9.41 -4.21 -31.82
CA TYR A 188 8.65 -5.45 -31.71
C TYR A 188 7.18 -5.16 -31.32
N LEU A 189 6.95 -4.33 -30.30
CA LEU A 189 5.61 -3.94 -29.90
C LEU A 189 4.88 -3.18 -30.99
N LEU A 190 5.55 -2.25 -31.68
CA LEU A 190 4.97 -1.52 -32.80
C LEU A 190 4.47 -2.48 -33.89
N MET A 191 5.26 -3.51 -34.26
CA MET A 191 4.85 -4.54 -35.21
C MET A 191 3.64 -5.32 -34.70
N LYS A 192 3.68 -5.76 -33.44
CA LYS A 192 2.58 -6.51 -32.80
C LYS A 192 1.27 -5.71 -32.68
N HIS A 193 1.33 -4.39 -32.59
CA HIS A 193 0.16 -3.52 -32.61
C HIS A 193 -0.44 -3.31 -34.01
N ASN A 194 0.35 -3.58 -35.06
CA ASN A 194 -0.03 -3.31 -36.45
C ASN A 194 -0.25 -4.58 -37.28
N GLY A 195 -0.65 -5.67 -36.65
CA GLY A 195 -1.09 -6.89 -37.34
C GLY A 195 -0.01 -7.92 -37.60
N TYR A 196 1.23 -7.66 -37.31
CA TYR A 196 2.33 -8.59 -37.58
C TYR A 196 2.43 -9.69 -36.54
N TYR A 197 1.50 -10.63 -36.51
CA TYR A 197 1.40 -11.71 -35.52
C TYR A 197 2.67 -12.59 -35.49
N ASP A 198 3.28 -12.92 -36.64
CA ASP A 198 4.48 -13.76 -36.77
C ASP A 198 5.79 -12.97 -36.64
N PHE A 199 5.73 -11.72 -36.23
CA PHE A 199 6.94 -10.93 -36.08
C PHE A 199 7.59 -11.28 -34.72
N TYR A 200 8.89 -11.59 -34.75
CA TYR A 200 9.69 -11.94 -33.59
C TYR A 200 10.84 -10.95 -33.36
N ARG A 201 11.30 -10.80 -32.12
CA ARG A 201 12.43 -9.94 -31.78
C ARG A 201 13.73 -10.28 -32.56
N GLN A 202 13.90 -11.55 -32.92
CA GLN A 202 15.07 -12.07 -33.66
C GLN A 202 15.18 -11.48 -35.07
N TYR A 203 14.09 -10.93 -35.65
CA TYR A 203 14.16 -10.22 -36.90
C TYR A 203 14.84 -8.85 -36.80
N ILE A 204 14.96 -8.30 -35.58
CA ILE A 204 15.56 -6.99 -35.34
C ILE A 204 16.98 -7.20 -34.81
N ASN A 205 17.96 -6.91 -35.66
CA ASN A 205 19.38 -7.01 -35.37
C ASN A 205 20.02 -5.64 -35.37
N PHE A 206 21.01 -5.44 -34.51
CA PHE A 206 21.87 -4.26 -34.49
C PHE A 206 23.29 -4.70 -34.74
N THR A 207 23.94 -4.09 -35.76
CA THR A 207 25.38 -4.20 -35.98
C THR A 207 26.02 -2.86 -35.72
N TYR A 208 27.23 -2.86 -35.20
CA TYR A 208 27.98 -1.64 -34.97
C TYR A 208 29.44 -1.79 -35.45
N ASP A 209 29.96 -0.70 -36.03
CA ASP A 209 31.36 -0.59 -36.41
C ASP A 209 32.05 0.43 -35.51
N SER A 210 33.09 0.00 -34.81
CA SER A 210 33.92 0.81 -33.91
C SER A 210 35.38 0.88 -34.33
N THR A 211 35.69 0.55 -35.59
CA THR A 211 37.07 0.46 -36.12
C THR A 211 37.74 1.82 -36.40
N PHE A 212 36.98 2.93 -36.16
CA PHE A 212 37.51 4.28 -36.38
C PHE A 212 38.59 4.67 -35.37
N ASN A 213 39.54 5.49 -35.78
CA ASN A 213 40.59 6.03 -34.92
C ASN A 213 40.11 7.05 -33.87
N SER A 214 38.81 7.20 -33.73
CA SER A 214 38.09 8.08 -32.76
C SER A 214 37.09 7.24 -31.94
N SER A 215 36.70 7.75 -30.80
CA SER A 215 35.75 7.07 -29.90
C SER A 215 34.31 7.22 -30.37
N VAL A 216 34.06 6.72 -31.59
CA VAL A 216 32.74 6.75 -32.23
C VAL A 216 32.37 5.39 -32.80
N VAL A 217 31.07 5.16 -32.91
CA VAL A 217 30.49 3.96 -33.52
C VAL A 217 29.45 4.34 -34.59
N ASP A 218 29.43 3.63 -35.65
CA ASP A 218 28.31 3.62 -36.60
C ASP A 218 27.41 2.45 -36.27
N VAL A 219 26.13 2.71 -36.02
CA VAL A 219 25.13 1.69 -35.68
C VAL A 219 24.20 1.49 -36.89
N LYS A 220 24.01 0.24 -37.26
CA LYS A 220 23.04 -0.15 -38.29
C LYS A 220 22.01 -1.09 -37.71
N MET A 221 20.75 -0.68 -37.75
CA MET A 221 19.61 -1.53 -37.46
C MET A 221 19.23 -2.31 -38.74
N ILE A 222 19.04 -3.60 -38.60
CA ILE A 222 18.61 -4.49 -39.67
C ILE A 222 17.31 -5.16 -39.26
N ILE A 223 16.28 -5.09 -40.09
CA ILE A 223 15.07 -5.89 -39.90
C ILE A 223 15.02 -6.90 -41.06
N ASP A 224 15.20 -8.17 -40.65
CA ASP A 224 15.24 -9.29 -41.58
C ASP A 224 13.82 -9.71 -41.98
N ASN A 225 13.64 -10.13 -43.22
CA ASN A 225 12.40 -10.75 -43.68
C ASN A 225 12.33 -12.24 -43.27
N PRO A 226 11.14 -12.83 -43.17
CA PRO A 226 10.97 -14.25 -42.99
C PRO A 226 11.63 -15.05 -44.15
N ALA A 227 12.18 -16.20 -43.83
CA ALA A 227 12.84 -17.05 -44.84
C ALA A 227 11.94 -17.29 -46.07
N GLY A 228 12.47 -17.00 -47.24
CA GLY A 228 11.78 -17.17 -48.52
C GLY A 228 10.62 -16.20 -48.79
N LYS A 229 10.51 -15.10 -48.02
CA LYS A 229 9.48 -14.06 -48.23
C LYS A 229 10.11 -12.68 -48.29
N ASN A 230 9.55 -11.81 -49.15
CA ASN A 230 9.97 -10.42 -49.27
C ASN A 230 9.23 -9.46 -48.32
N GLN A 231 8.21 -9.92 -47.66
CA GLN A 231 7.38 -9.12 -46.75
C GLN A 231 6.88 -9.95 -45.57
N HIS A 232 6.64 -9.32 -44.43
CA HIS A 232 5.97 -9.90 -43.31
C HIS A 232 4.45 -9.86 -43.50
N PRO A 233 3.74 -10.98 -43.23
CA PRO A 233 2.27 -11.00 -43.35
C PRO A 233 1.60 -10.21 -42.25
N VAL A 234 0.62 -9.41 -42.64
CA VAL A 234 -0.31 -8.75 -41.69
C VAL A 234 -1.51 -9.65 -41.54
N TYR A 235 -1.89 -9.93 -40.29
CA TYR A 235 -2.99 -10.83 -39.97
C TYR A 235 -4.22 -10.08 -39.49
N THR A 236 -5.39 -10.57 -39.90
CA THR A 236 -6.70 -10.11 -39.41
C THR A 236 -7.40 -11.18 -38.60
N ILE A 237 -8.26 -10.74 -37.70
CA ILE A 237 -9.07 -11.66 -36.86
C ILE A 237 -10.25 -12.20 -37.65
N ASN A 238 -10.48 -13.50 -37.53
CA ASN A 238 -11.65 -14.18 -38.08
C ASN A 238 -12.66 -14.51 -36.99
N ASN A 239 -12.84 -15.74 -36.66
CA ASN A 239 -13.81 -16.20 -35.63
C ASN A 239 -13.14 -16.42 -34.29
N THR A 240 -13.90 -16.26 -33.21
CA THR A 240 -13.44 -16.50 -31.85
C THR A 240 -14.27 -17.60 -31.21
N LEU A 241 -13.59 -18.69 -30.79
CA LEU A 241 -14.18 -19.75 -29.98
C LEU A 241 -13.85 -19.50 -28.51
N ILE A 242 -14.86 -19.40 -27.68
CA ILE A 242 -14.72 -19.28 -26.24
C ILE A 242 -15.22 -20.55 -25.59
N THR A 243 -14.34 -21.24 -24.86
CA THR A 243 -14.66 -22.47 -24.13
C THR A 243 -14.53 -22.25 -22.63
N ILE A 244 -15.62 -22.46 -21.92
CA ILE A 244 -15.61 -22.47 -20.45
C ILE A 244 -15.69 -23.95 -20.00
N SER A 245 -14.63 -24.41 -19.35
CA SER A 245 -14.61 -25.75 -18.75
C SER A 245 -15.47 -25.82 -17.48
N ASN A 246 -15.64 -27.00 -16.91
CA ASN A 246 -16.21 -27.10 -15.56
C ASN A 246 -15.21 -26.59 -14.50
N SER A 247 -15.63 -26.47 -13.25
CA SER A 247 -14.78 -25.96 -12.16
C SER A 247 -13.54 -26.82 -11.87
N GLN A 248 -13.45 -28.02 -12.40
CA GLN A 248 -12.28 -28.91 -12.33
C GLN A 248 -11.35 -28.77 -13.53
N GLY A 249 -11.69 -27.91 -14.50
CA GLY A 249 -10.92 -27.72 -15.72
C GLY A 249 -11.19 -28.75 -16.83
N ARG A 250 -12.27 -29.53 -16.71
CA ARG A 250 -12.62 -30.58 -17.69
C ARG A 250 -13.70 -30.12 -18.64
N THR A 251 -13.63 -30.55 -19.89
CA THR A 251 -14.60 -30.29 -20.96
C THR A 251 -15.42 -31.57 -21.26
N LEU A 252 -15.99 -32.18 -20.22
CA LEU A 252 -16.74 -33.40 -20.30
C LEU A 252 -18.26 -33.15 -20.40
N GLY A 253 -18.93 -33.94 -21.25
CA GLY A 253 -20.38 -33.87 -21.46
C GLY A 253 -20.76 -33.21 -22.78
N LYS A 254 -22.02 -33.43 -23.22
CA LYS A 254 -22.59 -32.76 -24.41
C LYS A 254 -23.05 -31.34 -24.00
N VAL A 255 -22.55 -30.36 -24.67
CA VAL A 255 -22.93 -28.95 -24.51
C VAL A 255 -23.09 -28.33 -25.90
N ASP A 256 -24.17 -27.64 -26.11
CA ASP A 256 -24.43 -26.96 -27.38
C ASP A 256 -23.50 -25.76 -27.58
N THR A 257 -23.04 -25.60 -28.81
CA THR A 257 -22.30 -24.41 -29.21
C THR A 257 -23.30 -23.29 -29.51
N ILE A 258 -23.24 -22.21 -28.74
CA ILE A 258 -24.10 -21.05 -28.96
C ILE A 258 -23.38 -20.08 -29.90
N GLN A 259 -23.97 -19.81 -31.06
CA GLN A 259 -23.56 -18.72 -31.94
C GLN A 259 -24.11 -17.43 -31.35
N VAL A 260 -23.24 -16.53 -30.88
CA VAL A 260 -23.65 -15.26 -30.26
C VAL A 260 -23.86 -14.20 -31.31
N ASP A 261 -22.93 -14.13 -32.28
CA ASP A 261 -22.98 -13.25 -33.46
C ASP A 261 -22.11 -13.85 -34.58
N SER A 262 -21.81 -13.08 -35.62
CA SER A 262 -20.98 -13.54 -36.73
C SER A 262 -19.54 -13.89 -36.36
N GLN A 263 -19.06 -13.48 -35.18
CA GLN A 263 -17.69 -13.70 -34.70
C GLN A 263 -17.60 -14.78 -33.64
N PHE A 264 -18.51 -14.77 -32.65
CA PHE A 264 -18.34 -15.55 -31.43
C PHE A 264 -19.10 -16.86 -31.42
N ARG A 265 -18.37 -17.95 -31.18
CA ARG A 265 -18.91 -19.25 -30.79
C ARG A 265 -18.60 -19.49 -29.33
N PHE A 266 -19.62 -19.81 -28.55
CA PHE A 266 -19.54 -19.93 -27.11
C PHE A 266 -19.96 -21.34 -26.66
N VAL A 267 -19.09 -21.98 -25.86
CA VAL A 267 -19.31 -23.34 -25.31
C VAL A 267 -19.08 -23.27 -23.81
N ASP A 268 -20.10 -23.53 -23.00
CA ASP A 268 -19.99 -23.46 -21.54
C ASP A 268 -20.33 -24.80 -20.88
N TYR A 269 -19.31 -25.62 -20.61
CA TYR A 269 -19.45 -26.90 -19.89
C TYR A 269 -19.88 -26.73 -18.43
N SER A 270 -19.72 -25.53 -17.86
CA SER A 270 -20.17 -25.22 -16.51
C SER A 270 -21.68 -24.88 -16.44
N LYS A 271 -22.30 -24.52 -17.57
CA LYS A 271 -23.70 -24.05 -17.70
C LYS A 271 -24.04 -22.84 -16.81
N ARG A 272 -23.03 -22.03 -16.49
CA ARG A 272 -23.13 -21.01 -15.46
C ARG A 272 -23.09 -19.57 -15.98
N PHE A 273 -22.69 -19.34 -17.24
CA PHE A 273 -22.46 -18.01 -17.76
C PHE A 273 -23.41 -17.66 -18.91
N LYS A 274 -23.84 -16.42 -18.96
CA LYS A 274 -24.46 -15.84 -20.16
C LYS A 274 -23.34 -15.47 -21.14
N PRO A 275 -23.47 -15.75 -22.45
CA PRO A 275 -22.40 -15.50 -23.42
C PRO A 275 -21.85 -14.07 -23.38
N ARG A 276 -22.69 -13.07 -23.33
CA ARG A 276 -22.28 -11.63 -23.30
C ARG A 276 -21.39 -11.26 -22.15
N VAL A 277 -21.45 -11.96 -21.02
CA VAL A 277 -20.60 -11.74 -19.86
C VAL A 277 -19.10 -11.96 -20.17
N VAL A 278 -18.81 -12.75 -21.20
CA VAL A 278 -17.44 -13.02 -21.63
C VAL A 278 -17.13 -12.30 -22.95
N THR A 279 -18.06 -12.34 -23.92
CA THR A 279 -17.83 -11.78 -25.26
C THR A 279 -17.67 -10.25 -25.25
N ASP A 280 -18.30 -9.55 -24.28
CA ASP A 280 -18.16 -8.09 -24.12
C ASP A 280 -16.74 -7.68 -23.70
N TYR A 281 -15.96 -8.62 -23.13
CA TYR A 281 -14.57 -8.40 -22.72
C TYR A 281 -13.54 -8.94 -23.71
N VAL A 282 -13.96 -9.37 -24.91
CA VAL A 282 -13.06 -9.72 -26.01
C VAL A 282 -12.92 -8.51 -26.93
N PHE A 283 -11.75 -7.87 -26.90
CA PHE A 283 -11.52 -6.58 -27.54
C PHE A 283 -11.11 -6.69 -29.01
N GLN A 284 -10.64 -7.84 -29.47
CA GLN A 284 -10.34 -8.06 -30.89
C GLN A 284 -11.60 -8.48 -31.64
N LYS A 285 -12.01 -7.68 -32.61
CA LYS A 285 -13.22 -7.91 -33.39
C LYS A 285 -12.90 -8.49 -34.76
N LYS A 286 -13.84 -9.24 -35.34
CA LYS A 286 -13.73 -9.82 -36.68
C LYS A 286 -13.44 -8.76 -37.71
N GLY A 287 -12.48 -9.04 -38.57
CA GLY A 287 -12.03 -8.13 -39.63
C GLY A 287 -10.98 -7.11 -39.18
N GLU A 288 -10.76 -6.91 -37.91
CA GLU A 288 -9.71 -6.05 -37.37
C GLU A 288 -8.33 -6.72 -37.54
N ILE A 289 -7.28 -5.91 -37.68
CA ILE A 289 -5.90 -6.40 -37.64
C ILE A 289 -5.58 -6.90 -36.24
N TYR A 290 -4.71 -7.91 -36.15
CA TYR A 290 -4.18 -8.40 -34.89
C TYR A 290 -3.48 -7.27 -34.09
N ASP A 291 -3.77 -7.20 -32.79
CA ASP A 291 -3.17 -6.21 -31.88
C ASP A 291 -2.90 -6.86 -30.52
N ILE A 292 -1.62 -6.88 -30.12
CA ILE A 292 -1.19 -7.49 -28.85
C ILE A 292 -1.79 -6.78 -27.62
N ASP A 293 -2.05 -5.47 -27.71
CA ASP A 293 -2.68 -4.70 -26.63
C ASP A 293 -4.11 -5.17 -26.39
N LYS A 294 -4.87 -5.40 -27.45
CA LYS A 294 -6.23 -5.95 -27.39
C LYS A 294 -6.24 -7.37 -26.83
N GLN A 295 -5.23 -8.20 -27.16
CA GLN A 295 -5.03 -9.52 -26.60
C GLN A 295 -4.82 -9.44 -25.09
N THR A 296 -3.85 -8.63 -24.65
CA THR A 296 -3.52 -8.44 -23.23
C THR A 296 -4.72 -7.88 -22.45
N ARG A 297 -5.42 -6.89 -23.02
CA ARG A 297 -6.65 -6.35 -22.43
C ARG A 297 -7.73 -7.41 -22.25
N THR A 298 -7.93 -8.28 -23.21
CA THR A 298 -8.90 -9.38 -23.11
C THR A 298 -8.57 -10.28 -21.94
N THR A 299 -7.31 -10.72 -21.80
CA THR A 299 -6.87 -11.55 -20.67
C THR A 299 -7.04 -10.84 -19.35
N THR A 300 -6.58 -9.60 -19.23
CA THR A 300 -6.69 -8.79 -18.02
C THR A 300 -8.14 -8.62 -17.60
N ARG A 301 -9.02 -8.23 -18.53
CA ARG A 301 -10.44 -7.98 -18.23
C ARG A 301 -11.18 -9.24 -17.79
N LEU A 302 -10.94 -10.36 -18.45
CA LEU A 302 -11.54 -11.63 -18.05
C LEU A 302 -11.03 -12.09 -16.68
N SER A 303 -9.76 -11.84 -16.37
CA SER A 303 -9.18 -12.15 -15.05
C SER A 303 -9.79 -11.29 -13.94
N GLU A 304 -10.02 -10.02 -14.20
CA GLU A 304 -10.59 -9.03 -13.26
C GLU A 304 -12.05 -9.30 -12.89
N LEU A 305 -12.76 -10.10 -13.68
CA LEU A 305 -14.11 -10.54 -13.31
C LEU A 305 -14.14 -11.33 -12.00
N ASN A 306 -13.01 -11.87 -11.54
CA ASN A 306 -12.88 -12.68 -10.31
C ASN A 306 -13.83 -13.88 -10.21
N VAL A 307 -14.31 -14.35 -11.37
CA VAL A 307 -15.14 -15.56 -11.49
C VAL A 307 -14.40 -16.72 -12.17
N PHE A 308 -13.22 -16.43 -12.71
CA PHE A 308 -12.34 -17.41 -13.35
C PHE A 308 -11.07 -17.65 -12.54
N ARG A 309 -10.64 -18.91 -12.45
CA ARG A 309 -9.41 -19.31 -11.75
C ARG A 309 -8.17 -19.07 -12.59
N ASN A 310 -8.30 -19.33 -13.88
CA ASN A 310 -7.24 -19.15 -14.86
C ASN A 310 -7.82 -18.59 -16.15
N VAL A 311 -7.20 -17.53 -16.64
CA VAL A 311 -7.50 -16.90 -17.92
C VAL A 311 -6.18 -16.82 -18.68
N PRO A 312 -5.85 -17.81 -19.51
CA PRO A 312 -4.65 -17.74 -20.34
C PRO A 312 -4.81 -16.68 -21.44
N ASN A 313 -3.70 -16.29 -22.01
CA ASN A 313 -3.75 -15.45 -23.21
C ASN A 313 -4.51 -16.17 -24.34
N PRO A 314 -5.34 -15.45 -25.10
CA PRO A 314 -5.97 -15.99 -26.30
C PRO A 314 -4.95 -16.66 -27.23
N VAL A 315 -5.26 -17.84 -27.72
CA VAL A 315 -4.45 -18.59 -28.68
C VAL A 315 -4.96 -18.27 -30.08
N TYR A 316 -4.04 -17.99 -31.00
CA TYR A 316 -4.35 -17.66 -32.38
C TYR A 316 -3.91 -18.77 -33.31
N GLU A 317 -4.83 -19.26 -34.13
CA GLU A 317 -4.60 -20.32 -35.10
C GLU A 317 -4.76 -19.76 -36.53
N LYS A 318 -3.76 -19.95 -37.35
CA LYS A 318 -3.80 -19.49 -38.77
C LYS A 318 -4.77 -20.35 -39.56
N LEU A 319 -5.57 -19.71 -40.42
CA LEU A 319 -6.36 -20.44 -41.39
C LEU A 319 -5.41 -21.03 -42.45
N LYS A 320 -5.77 -22.24 -42.91
CA LYS A 320 -4.98 -22.97 -43.91
C LYS A 320 -5.20 -22.47 -45.36
N ASP A 321 -6.01 -21.43 -45.50
CA ASP A 321 -6.46 -20.89 -46.81
C ASP A 321 -5.58 -19.78 -47.40
N SER A 322 -4.38 -19.57 -46.86
CA SER A 322 -3.43 -18.52 -47.25
C SER A 322 -3.96 -17.08 -47.12
N SER A 323 -5.07 -16.86 -46.40
CA SER A 323 -5.76 -15.57 -46.31
C SER A 323 -5.22 -14.64 -45.23
N ASN A 324 -4.12 -14.99 -44.56
CA ASN A 324 -3.58 -14.27 -43.39
C ASN A 324 -4.63 -13.93 -42.34
N ARG A 325 -5.56 -14.87 -42.09
CA ARG A 325 -6.58 -14.74 -41.05
C ARG A 325 -6.28 -15.64 -39.86
N LEU A 326 -6.65 -15.14 -38.66
CA LEU A 326 -6.47 -15.83 -37.36
C LEU A 326 -7.82 -16.18 -36.77
N ASN A 327 -8.03 -17.45 -36.45
CA ASN A 327 -9.06 -17.87 -35.51
C ASN A 327 -8.52 -17.71 -34.09
N THR A 328 -9.35 -17.18 -33.19
CA THR A 328 -9.00 -16.99 -31.79
C THR A 328 -9.64 -18.08 -30.94
N ARG A 329 -8.89 -18.66 -30.02
CA ARG A 329 -9.40 -19.60 -29.02
C ARG A 329 -9.09 -19.08 -27.62
N ILE A 330 -10.13 -19.04 -26.78
CA ILE A 330 -10.06 -18.60 -25.39
C ILE A 330 -10.62 -19.72 -24.50
N ASP A 331 -9.74 -20.41 -23.76
CA ASP A 331 -10.11 -21.51 -22.87
C ASP A 331 -9.99 -21.05 -21.43
N ILE A 332 -11.10 -20.95 -20.71
CA ILE A 332 -11.14 -20.40 -19.35
C ILE A 332 -11.73 -21.40 -18.37
N VAL A 333 -11.22 -21.36 -17.13
CA VAL A 333 -11.61 -22.24 -16.05
C VAL A 333 -12.31 -21.41 -14.95
N PRO A 334 -13.58 -21.69 -14.64
CA PRO A 334 -14.29 -20.94 -13.61
C PRO A 334 -13.84 -21.32 -12.20
N LEU A 335 -13.91 -20.35 -11.30
CA LEU A 335 -13.81 -20.58 -9.86
C LEU A 335 -15.02 -21.38 -9.35
N LYS A 336 -14.91 -21.96 -8.17
CA LYS A 336 -16.08 -22.47 -7.44
C LYS A 336 -17.08 -21.32 -7.25
N ARG A 337 -18.36 -21.58 -7.53
CA ARG A 337 -19.40 -20.56 -7.45
C ARG A 337 -19.50 -20.00 -6.04
N MET A 338 -19.61 -20.87 -5.06
CA MET A 338 -19.76 -20.48 -3.66
C MET A 338 -18.48 -20.80 -2.90
N SER A 339 -18.12 -19.92 -1.99
CA SER A 339 -17.06 -20.12 -1.02
C SER A 339 -17.46 -19.47 0.30
N ASP A 340 -17.10 -20.15 1.37
CA ASP A 340 -17.25 -19.65 2.73
C ASP A 340 -15.86 -19.55 3.35
N ARG A 341 -15.61 -18.45 4.06
CA ARG A 341 -14.33 -18.17 4.71
C ARG A 341 -14.58 -17.73 6.13
N VAL A 342 -14.07 -18.49 7.08
CA VAL A 342 -14.05 -18.12 8.49
C VAL A 342 -12.67 -17.57 8.83
N GLU A 343 -12.64 -16.45 9.53
CA GLU A 343 -11.42 -15.76 9.93
C GLU A 343 -11.44 -15.53 11.43
N GLY A 344 -10.31 -15.77 12.08
CA GLY A 344 -10.08 -15.44 13.47
C GLY A 344 -8.85 -14.54 13.58
N GLU A 345 -8.97 -13.42 14.28
CA GLU A 345 -7.89 -12.46 14.46
C GLU A 345 -7.72 -12.13 15.92
N VAL A 346 -6.48 -11.91 16.32
CA VAL A 346 -6.12 -11.35 17.61
C VAL A 346 -5.92 -9.86 17.44
N LEU A 347 -6.61 -9.07 18.24
CA LEU A 347 -6.56 -7.61 18.17
C LEU A 347 -5.72 -7.04 19.32
N PHE A 348 -4.85 -6.09 18.98
CA PHE A 348 -4.20 -5.23 19.95
C PHE A 348 -4.49 -3.78 19.57
N SER A 349 -5.23 -3.09 20.41
CA SER A 349 -5.61 -1.70 20.15
C SER A 349 -5.59 -0.88 21.45
N GLY A 350 -4.82 0.20 21.44
CA GLY A 350 -4.76 1.11 22.57
C GLY A 350 -4.26 0.45 23.86
N GLY A 351 -3.29 -0.50 23.76
CA GLY A 351 -2.80 -1.26 24.91
C GLY A 351 -3.76 -2.35 25.42
N ARG A 352 -4.87 -2.58 24.73
CA ARG A 352 -5.90 -3.57 25.00
C ARG A 352 -5.80 -4.74 24.05
N PHE A 353 -6.17 -5.90 24.55
CA PHE A 353 -6.17 -7.17 23.81
C PHE A 353 -7.60 -7.57 23.46
N GLY A 354 -7.79 -8.23 22.35
CA GLY A 354 -9.11 -8.69 21.93
C GLY A 354 -9.08 -9.73 20.82
N TYR A 355 -10.26 -10.15 20.42
CA TYR A 355 -10.48 -11.10 19.34
C TYR A 355 -11.50 -10.55 18.35
N ASN A 356 -11.31 -10.87 17.09
CA ASN A 356 -12.29 -10.69 16.03
C ASN A 356 -12.54 -12.04 15.35
N VAL A 357 -13.81 -12.42 15.24
CA VAL A 357 -14.23 -13.61 14.48
C VAL A 357 -15.14 -13.16 13.37
N GLY A 358 -14.81 -13.56 12.15
CA GLY A 358 -15.55 -13.18 10.96
C GLY A 358 -15.91 -14.38 10.10
N ASN A 359 -17.04 -14.25 9.41
CA ASN A 359 -17.43 -15.15 8.34
C ASN A 359 -17.74 -14.35 7.08
N THR A 360 -17.27 -14.80 5.94
CA THR A 360 -17.56 -14.21 4.63
C THR A 360 -18.04 -15.28 3.68
N PHE A 361 -19.34 -15.30 3.41
CA PHE A 361 -19.92 -16.08 2.33
C PHE A 361 -19.82 -15.30 1.03
N THR A 362 -19.39 -15.96 -0.06
CA THR A 362 -19.27 -15.36 -1.40
C THR A 362 -19.96 -16.25 -2.43
N ASP A 363 -20.96 -15.71 -3.14
CA ASP A 363 -21.49 -16.28 -4.38
C ASP A 363 -20.92 -15.51 -5.58
N ARG A 364 -20.10 -16.18 -6.37
CA ARG A 364 -19.52 -15.64 -7.60
C ARG A 364 -20.42 -16.00 -8.76
N ASN A 365 -20.74 -15.01 -9.56
CA ASN A 365 -21.58 -15.20 -10.73
C ASN A 365 -23.10 -15.30 -10.44
N LEU A 366 -23.57 -14.48 -9.52
CA LEU A 366 -24.99 -14.30 -9.28
C LEU A 366 -25.70 -13.88 -10.59
N PHE A 367 -26.90 -14.39 -10.83
CA PHE A 367 -27.71 -14.16 -12.05
C PHE A 367 -27.01 -14.55 -13.37
N LYS A 368 -25.92 -15.35 -13.34
CA LYS A 368 -25.11 -15.71 -14.51
C LYS A 368 -24.47 -14.47 -15.22
N GLN A 369 -24.23 -13.37 -14.49
CA GLN A 369 -23.74 -12.09 -15.01
C GLN A 369 -22.35 -11.73 -14.48
N ALA A 370 -21.59 -12.66 -13.93
CA ALA A 370 -20.36 -12.42 -13.19
C ALA A 370 -20.52 -11.44 -12.01
N ALA A 371 -21.76 -11.22 -11.55
CA ALA A 371 -21.97 -10.44 -10.34
C ALA A 371 -21.56 -11.24 -9.10
N ILE A 372 -20.90 -10.57 -8.15
CA ILE A 372 -20.39 -11.19 -6.92
C ILE A 372 -21.22 -10.67 -5.74
N LEU A 373 -21.88 -11.62 -5.06
CA LEU A 373 -22.52 -11.34 -3.78
C LEU A 373 -21.60 -11.78 -2.65
N GLN A 374 -21.35 -10.87 -1.71
CA GLN A 374 -20.66 -11.16 -0.45
C GLN A 374 -21.57 -10.85 0.72
N LEU A 375 -21.73 -11.82 1.61
CA LEU A 375 -22.38 -11.63 2.91
C LEU A 375 -21.29 -11.78 3.98
N LYS A 376 -21.16 -10.75 4.84
CA LYS A 376 -20.11 -10.70 5.87
C LYS A 376 -20.75 -10.54 7.23
N VAL A 377 -20.28 -11.31 8.20
CA VAL A 377 -20.64 -11.16 9.60
C VAL A 377 -19.35 -11.17 10.40
N ASN A 378 -19.15 -10.16 11.24
CA ASN A 378 -17.98 -10.05 12.11
C ASN A 378 -18.43 -9.74 13.53
N TRP A 379 -17.75 -10.32 14.49
CA TRP A 379 -17.91 -10.01 15.91
C TRP A 379 -16.54 -9.80 16.52
N SER A 380 -16.34 -8.64 17.13
CA SER A 380 -15.11 -8.27 17.81
C SER A 380 -15.36 -7.95 19.27
N ILE A 381 -14.41 -8.36 20.12
CA ILE A 381 -14.39 -8.10 21.53
C ILE A 381 -13.03 -7.52 21.90
N LEU A 382 -13.01 -6.49 22.73
CA LEU A 382 -11.80 -5.89 23.27
C LEU A 382 -11.87 -5.89 24.79
N PHE A 383 -10.80 -6.40 25.42
CA PHE A 383 -10.70 -6.52 26.89
C PHE A 383 -9.93 -5.34 27.47
N ASP A 384 -10.33 -4.91 28.66
CA ASP A 384 -9.55 -3.99 29.47
C ASP A 384 -8.74 -4.77 30.51
N ASN A 385 -7.42 -4.55 30.52
CA ASN A 385 -6.52 -5.18 31.49
C ASN A 385 -6.29 -4.35 32.77
N GLY A 386 -6.99 -3.21 32.94
CA GLY A 386 -6.72 -2.26 34.00
C GLY A 386 -7.93 -1.93 34.87
N ASN A 387 -7.72 -1.99 36.16
CA ASN A 387 -8.51 -1.49 37.27
C ASN A 387 -9.99 -1.19 36.99
N THR A 388 -10.81 -2.18 37.18
CA THR A 388 -12.28 -2.00 37.32
C THR A 388 -12.61 -1.22 38.58
N VAL A 389 -13.35 -0.12 38.45
CA VAL A 389 -13.95 0.57 39.54
C VAL A 389 -15.20 -0.22 39.95
N GLY A 390 -15.17 -0.83 41.14
CA GLY A 390 -16.26 -1.63 41.69
C GLY A 390 -16.06 -3.15 41.57
N ASN A 391 -16.95 -3.92 42.16
CA ASN A 391 -16.92 -5.39 42.22
C ASN A 391 -17.27 -6.10 40.89
N ASP A 392 -17.33 -5.37 39.78
CA ASP A 392 -17.69 -5.94 38.50
C ASP A 392 -16.44 -6.41 37.75
N HIS A 393 -16.24 -7.73 37.74
CA HIS A 393 -15.08 -8.39 37.11
C HIS A 393 -15.21 -8.58 35.58
N SER A 394 -16.15 -7.92 34.91
CA SER A 394 -16.29 -8.02 33.48
C SER A 394 -15.11 -7.32 32.77
N SER A 395 -14.21 -8.11 32.22
CA SER A 395 -13.04 -7.62 31.48
C SER A 395 -13.36 -7.12 30.06
N ILE A 396 -14.60 -7.28 29.58
CA ILE A 396 -15.01 -6.85 28.23
C ILE A 396 -15.32 -5.37 28.24
N GLN A 397 -14.50 -4.59 27.53
CA GLN A 397 -14.67 -3.15 27.42
C GLN A 397 -15.50 -2.75 26.20
N ASN A 398 -15.19 -3.30 25.05
CA ASN A 398 -15.89 -3.00 23.80
C ASN A 398 -16.34 -4.29 23.12
N GLN A 399 -17.53 -4.25 22.53
CA GLN A 399 -18.03 -5.28 21.63
C GLN A 399 -18.52 -4.61 20.35
N GLU A 400 -18.28 -5.21 19.22
CA GLU A 400 -18.81 -4.73 17.96
C GLU A 400 -19.28 -5.91 17.12
N PHE A 401 -20.55 -5.84 16.72
CA PHE A 401 -21.14 -6.76 15.76
C PHE A 401 -21.37 -6.03 14.45
N ARG A 402 -20.90 -6.60 13.33
CA ARG A 402 -21.13 -6.06 11.98
C ARG A 402 -21.72 -7.13 11.10
N ALA A 403 -22.76 -6.77 10.36
CA ALA A 403 -23.35 -7.58 9.30
C ALA A 403 -23.42 -6.74 8.02
N GLY A 404 -22.98 -7.31 6.89
CA GLY A 404 -22.96 -6.60 5.63
C GLY A 404 -23.29 -7.48 4.44
N ALA A 405 -23.97 -6.89 3.46
CA ALA A 405 -24.23 -7.48 2.16
C ALA A 405 -23.64 -6.55 1.08
N GLN A 406 -22.90 -7.12 0.14
CA GLN A 406 -22.28 -6.39 -0.96
C GLN A 406 -22.53 -7.14 -2.26
N LEU A 407 -23.11 -6.46 -3.24
CA LEU A 407 -23.35 -6.97 -4.59
C LEU A 407 -22.57 -6.14 -5.60
N THR A 408 -21.56 -6.73 -6.23
CA THR A 408 -20.66 -6.06 -7.19
C THR A 408 -20.91 -6.57 -8.59
N TYR A 409 -21.21 -5.68 -9.52
CA TYR A 409 -21.26 -5.95 -10.96
C TYR A 409 -19.97 -5.46 -11.63
N PRO A 410 -19.39 -6.24 -12.57
CA PRO A 410 -18.15 -5.86 -13.26
C PRO A 410 -18.37 -4.87 -14.41
N ARG A 411 -19.28 -3.94 -14.25
CA ARG A 411 -19.62 -2.89 -15.22
C ARG A 411 -20.27 -1.70 -14.53
N LEU A 412 -20.29 -0.55 -15.17
CA LEU A 412 -21.11 0.57 -14.71
C LEU A 412 -22.58 0.32 -15.04
N LEU A 413 -23.42 0.33 -14.00
CA LEU A 413 -24.88 0.30 -14.13
C LEU A 413 -25.40 1.74 -14.07
N LEU A 414 -25.26 2.45 -15.18
CA LEU A 414 -25.73 3.83 -15.36
C LEU A 414 -26.90 3.88 -16.33
N PRO A 415 -27.86 4.80 -16.19
CA PRO A 415 -28.97 4.97 -17.12
C PRO A 415 -28.52 5.55 -18.47
N PHE A 416 -27.27 5.99 -18.58
CA PHE A 416 -26.67 6.54 -19.79
C PHE A 416 -25.31 5.91 -20.07
N LYS A 417 -24.86 5.94 -21.34
CA LYS A 417 -23.51 5.48 -21.69
C LYS A 417 -22.48 6.51 -21.25
N PHE A 418 -21.46 6.07 -20.51
CA PHE A 418 -20.36 6.91 -20.08
C PHE A 418 -19.20 6.81 -21.09
N PRO A 419 -19.03 7.80 -21.98
CA PRO A 419 -18.12 7.68 -23.13
C PRO A 419 -16.63 7.80 -22.79
N PHE A 420 -16.29 8.23 -21.55
CA PHE A 420 -14.93 8.59 -21.15
C PHE A 420 -14.14 7.46 -20.48
N LEU A 421 -14.65 6.25 -20.48
CA LEU A 421 -13.89 5.12 -19.95
C LEU A 421 -12.71 4.79 -20.87
N GLY A 422 -11.51 5.09 -20.41
CA GLY A 422 -10.26 4.79 -21.10
C GLY A 422 -10.04 3.28 -21.30
N LYS A 423 -9.04 2.94 -22.12
CA LYS A 423 -8.68 1.54 -22.38
C LYS A 423 -8.28 0.74 -21.14
N PHE A 424 -7.90 1.41 -20.05
CA PHE A 424 -7.52 0.79 -18.78
C PHE A 424 -8.65 0.72 -17.76
N ALA A 425 -9.83 1.26 -18.08
CA ALA A 425 -10.94 1.26 -17.15
C ALA A 425 -11.42 -0.16 -16.80
N VAL A 426 -11.45 -0.48 -15.52
CA VAL A 426 -12.06 -1.70 -14.94
C VAL A 426 -13.27 -1.25 -14.13
N PRO A 427 -14.40 -1.01 -14.80
CA PRO A 427 -15.53 -0.44 -14.11
C PRO A 427 -16.27 -1.47 -13.27
N HIS A 428 -16.60 -1.08 -12.03
CA HIS A 428 -17.47 -1.85 -11.16
C HIS A 428 -18.61 -0.98 -10.64
N THR A 429 -19.76 -1.60 -10.41
CA THR A 429 -20.87 -1.02 -9.63
C THR A 429 -21.11 -1.89 -8.43
N THR A 430 -21.02 -1.31 -7.25
CA THR A 430 -21.20 -2.00 -5.98
C THR A 430 -22.39 -1.43 -5.23
N PHE A 431 -23.36 -2.28 -4.92
CA PHE A 431 -24.42 -2.00 -3.96
C PHE A 431 -24.02 -2.58 -2.63
N SER A 432 -24.01 -1.77 -1.58
CA SER A 432 -23.67 -2.23 -0.24
C SER A 432 -24.69 -1.84 0.79
N SER A 433 -24.92 -2.74 1.74
CA SER A 433 -25.79 -2.54 2.90
C SER A 433 -25.05 -3.09 4.12
N ASN A 434 -24.76 -2.23 5.07
CA ASN A 434 -23.97 -2.57 6.24
C ASN A 434 -24.71 -2.13 7.51
N TYR A 435 -24.80 -3.03 8.46
CA TYR A 435 -25.28 -2.77 9.82
C TYR A 435 -24.13 -2.97 10.80
N SER A 436 -23.96 -2.05 11.72
CA SER A 436 -23.04 -2.21 12.86
C SER A 436 -23.71 -1.86 14.16
N LEU A 437 -23.39 -2.67 15.19
CA LEU A 437 -23.79 -2.47 16.56
C LEU A 437 -22.53 -2.43 17.39
N PHE A 438 -22.20 -1.26 17.90
CA PHE A 438 -21.05 -1.04 18.79
C PHE A 438 -21.55 -0.82 20.21
N PHE A 439 -20.92 -1.50 21.13
CA PHE A 439 -21.19 -1.37 22.55
C PHE A 439 -19.88 -1.10 23.29
N GLN A 440 -19.86 0.00 24.03
CA GLN A 440 -18.76 0.33 24.95
C GLN A 440 -19.31 0.34 26.37
N LYS A 441 -18.74 -0.51 27.21
CA LYS A 441 -19.19 -0.70 28.60
C LYS A 441 -19.25 0.64 29.34
N ASP A 442 -20.34 0.85 30.10
CA ASP A 442 -20.59 2.02 30.94
C ASP A 442 -20.46 3.38 30.23
N LEU A 443 -20.58 3.40 28.87
CA LEU A 443 -20.50 4.65 28.11
C LEU A 443 -21.58 4.77 27.05
N VAL A 444 -21.57 3.94 26.02
CA VAL A 444 -22.46 4.14 24.85
C VAL A 444 -22.77 2.85 24.11
N LYS A 445 -24.00 2.76 23.62
CA LYS A 445 -24.43 1.83 22.56
C LYS A 445 -24.68 2.63 21.29
N ARG A 446 -24.07 2.22 20.18
CA ARG A 446 -24.26 2.86 18.88
C ARG A 446 -24.73 1.84 17.84
N GLU A 447 -25.74 2.21 17.10
CA GLU A 447 -26.26 1.46 15.97
C GLU A 447 -26.05 2.29 14.70
N SER A 448 -25.56 1.67 13.63
CA SER A 448 -25.37 2.34 12.36
C SER A 448 -25.83 1.42 11.23
N PHE A 449 -26.57 1.99 10.28
CA PHE A 449 -27.03 1.32 9.08
C PHE A 449 -26.69 2.16 7.86
N ILE A 450 -25.85 1.64 6.98
CA ILE A 450 -25.32 2.37 5.83
C ILE A 450 -25.64 1.61 4.56
N ASN A 451 -26.30 2.30 3.61
CA ASN A 451 -26.58 1.79 2.27
C ASN A 451 -25.91 2.69 1.25
N SER A 452 -25.22 2.11 0.28
CA SER A 452 -24.57 2.91 -0.75
C SER A 452 -24.53 2.24 -2.12
N ILE A 453 -24.41 3.08 -3.14
CA ILE A 453 -24.10 2.69 -4.52
C ILE A 453 -22.76 3.33 -4.85
N THR A 454 -21.81 2.50 -5.25
CA THR A 454 -20.44 2.95 -5.54
C THR A 454 -20.03 2.52 -6.94
N TYR A 455 -19.39 3.42 -7.68
CA TYR A 455 -18.77 3.19 -8.97
C TYR A 455 -17.26 3.31 -8.83
N ASP A 456 -16.54 2.24 -9.19
CA ASP A 456 -15.09 2.19 -9.18
C ASP A 456 -14.56 1.97 -10.60
N PHE A 457 -13.56 2.73 -11.01
CA PHE A 457 -12.88 2.53 -12.28
C PHE A 457 -11.47 3.14 -12.30
N PHE A 458 -10.64 2.67 -13.24
CA PHE A 458 -9.33 3.23 -13.50
C PHE A 458 -9.36 4.12 -14.75
N ASP A 459 -8.69 5.26 -14.70
CA ASP A 459 -8.38 6.08 -15.88
C ASP A 459 -7.10 5.58 -16.54
N THR A 460 -6.06 5.31 -15.74
CA THR A 460 -4.80 4.68 -16.16
C THR A 460 -4.47 3.54 -15.18
N PRO A 461 -3.47 2.67 -15.44
CA PRO A 461 -3.05 1.65 -14.47
C PRO A 461 -2.69 2.19 -13.09
N TYR A 462 -2.40 3.49 -13.00
CA TYR A 462 -1.93 4.16 -11.78
C TYR A 462 -2.96 5.10 -11.16
N LYS A 463 -4.07 5.39 -11.84
CA LYS A 463 -5.09 6.37 -11.40
C LYS A 463 -6.43 5.69 -11.28
N SER A 464 -7.03 5.75 -10.10
CA SER A 464 -8.35 5.18 -9.83
C SER A 464 -9.33 6.22 -9.29
N HIS A 465 -10.59 6.02 -9.62
CA HIS A 465 -11.71 6.84 -9.19
C HIS A 465 -12.74 5.97 -8.48
N THR A 466 -13.17 6.41 -7.32
CA THR A 466 -14.30 5.83 -6.59
C THR A 466 -15.35 6.91 -6.39
N ILE A 467 -16.52 6.74 -6.96
CA ILE A 467 -17.65 7.67 -6.88
C ILE A 467 -18.81 6.97 -6.18
N THR A 468 -19.25 7.50 -5.06
CA THR A 468 -20.46 7.06 -4.37
C THR A 468 -21.51 8.15 -4.48
N PRO A 469 -22.34 8.15 -5.53
CA PRO A 469 -23.31 9.23 -5.73
C PRO A 469 -24.41 9.24 -4.65
N ILE A 470 -24.69 8.07 -4.07
CA ILE A 470 -25.73 7.92 -3.04
C ILE A 470 -25.16 7.08 -1.90
N SER A 471 -25.07 7.67 -0.73
CA SER A 471 -24.81 6.99 0.54
C SER A 471 -25.86 7.45 1.55
N ILE A 472 -26.67 6.54 2.05
CA ILE A 472 -27.70 6.80 3.06
C ILE A 472 -27.23 6.15 4.36
N GLU A 473 -27.08 6.96 5.38
CA GLU A 473 -26.61 6.54 6.71
C GLU A 473 -27.63 6.93 7.77
N PHE A 474 -28.03 5.95 8.55
CA PHE A 474 -28.79 6.14 9.78
C PHE A 474 -27.92 5.72 10.95
N SER A 475 -27.71 6.61 11.90
CA SER A 475 -26.88 6.37 13.08
C SER A 475 -27.63 6.78 14.34
N ARG A 476 -27.64 5.89 15.35
CA ARG A 476 -28.31 6.12 16.64
C ARG A 476 -27.34 5.84 17.77
N GLY A 477 -27.18 6.81 18.68
CA GLY A 477 -26.43 6.67 19.93
C GLY A 477 -27.35 6.64 21.15
N ILE A 478 -27.02 5.75 22.07
CA ILE A 478 -27.71 5.67 23.39
C ILE A 478 -26.59 5.70 24.43
N ILE A 479 -26.54 6.79 25.20
CA ILE A 479 -25.53 6.95 26.27
C ILE A 479 -26.05 6.31 27.54
N ASP A 480 -25.14 5.63 28.25
CA ASP A 480 -25.42 5.15 29.60
C ASP A 480 -25.85 6.33 30.51
N PRO A 481 -26.96 6.23 31.32
CA PRO A 481 -27.42 7.32 32.15
C PRO A 481 -26.37 7.85 33.12
N ALA A 482 -25.60 6.98 33.78
CA ALA A 482 -24.56 7.39 34.73
C ALA A 482 -23.37 8.06 34.01
N ALA A 483 -23.00 7.60 32.81
CA ALA A 483 -22.01 8.25 31.98
C ALA A 483 -22.50 9.62 31.53
N ARG A 484 -23.75 9.74 31.08
CA ARG A 484 -24.35 11.02 30.67
C ARG A 484 -24.31 12.03 31.84
N ASP A 485 -24.75 11.64 33.03
CA ASP A 485 -24.71 12.53 34.20
C ASP A 485 -23.27 12.96 34.54
N THR A 486 -22.32 12.05 34.44
CA THR A 486 -20.90 12.34 34.63
C THR A 486 -20.37 13.34 33.60
N LEU A 487 -20.70 13.14 32.33
CA LEU A 487 -20.29 14.04 31.24
C LEU A 487 -20.92 15.45 31.38
N LEU A 488 -22.20 15.52 31.78
CA LEU A 488 -22.88 16.80 32.00
C LEU A 488 -22.28 17.54 33.21
N LYS A 489 -21.94 16.86 34.29
CA LYS A 489 -21.23 17.47 35.44
C LYS A 489 -19.83 18.00 35.05
N GLN A 490 -19.23 17.41 34.04
CA GLN A 490 -17.94 17.86 33.47
C GLN A 490 -18.11 18.84 32.28
N ASN A 491 -19.29 19.44 32.10
CA ASN A 491 -19.62 20.36 31.03
C ASN A 491 -19.36 19.84 29.61
N ARG A 492 -19.35 18.49 29.40
CA ARG A 492 -19.14 17.86 28.10
C ARG A 492 -20.43 17.80 27.27
N TYR A 493 -21.13 18.93 27.16
CA TYR A 493 -22.43 19.02 26.49
C TYR A 493 -22.38 18.66 25.02
N SER A 494 -21.39 19.18 24.29
CA SER A 494 -21.21 18.89 22.86
C SER A 494 -20.93 17.41 22.62
N TYR A 495 -20.13 16.78 23.50
CA TYR A 495 -19.88 15.34 23.42
C TYR A 495 -21.15 14.51 23.63
N VAL A 496 -21.94 14.82 24.67
CA VAL A 496 -23.21 14.15 24.96
C VAL A 496 -24.17 14.28 23.77
N TYR A 497 -24.26 15.47 23.22
CA TYR A 497 -25.09 15.72 22.03
C TYR A 497 -24.64 14.88 20.83
N LEU A 498 -23.34 14.84 20.54
CA LEU A 498 -22.81 14.13 19.38
C LEU A 498 -22.98 12.61 19.46
N ILE A 499 -22.65 12.00 20.60
CA ILE A 499 -22.70 10.54 20.71
C ILE A 499 -24.08 9.98 21.01
N GLY A 500 -25.00 10.81 21.59
CA GLY A 500 -26.32 10.38 22.03
C GLY A 500 -27.46 10.64 21.06
N ARG A 501 -27.21 11.35 19.96
CA ARG A 501 -28.28 11.69 19.03
C ARG A 501 -28.52 10.62 17.97
N THR A 502 -29.75 10.64 17.43
CA THR A 502 -30.10 9.91 16.22
C THR A 502 -29.97 10.84 15.02
N VAL A 503 -29.23 10.42 14.01
CA VAL A 503 -28.96 11.20 12.80
C VAL A 503 -29.23 10.38 11.56
N PHE A 504 -29.91 11.01 10.61
CA PHE A 504 -30.05 10.53 9.26
C PHE A 504 -29.16 11.37 8.33
N THR A 505 -28.48 10.76 7.39
CA THR A 505 -27.63 11.46 6.43
C THR A 505 -27.81 10.83 5.06
N ALA A 506 -27.98 11.64 4.03
CA ALA A 506 -27.84 11.21 2.65
C ALA A 506 -26.80 12.10 1.97
N GLY A 507 -25.82 11.48 1.33
CA GLY A 507 -24.68 12.20 0.79
C GLY A 507 -24.05 11.54 -0.41
N SER A 508 -23.01 12.18 -0.94
CA SER A 508 -22.18 11.70 -2.05
C SER A 508 -20.72 11.77 -1.67
N GLN A 509 -19.94 10.80 -2.14
CA GLN A 509 -18.50 10.73 -1.87
C GLN A 509 -17.74 10.56 -3.18
N TYR A 510 -16.56 11.17 -3.24
CA TYR A 510 -15.62 10.99 -4.33
C TYR A 510 -14.21 10.78 -3.79
N THR A 511 -13.53 9.75 -4.27
CA THR A 511 -12.12 9.50 -3.95
C THR A 511 -11.32 9.33 -5.23
N TYR A 512 -10.21 10.03 -5.32
CA TYR A 512 -9.23 9.92 -6.38
C TYR A 512 -7.90 9.44 -5.82
N GLN A 513 -7.28 8.44 -6.46
CA GLN A 513 -5.99 7.88 -6.03
C GLN A 513 -5.01 7.78 -7.19
N VAL A 514 -3.74 8.04 -6.89
CA VAL A 514 -2.62 7.91 -7.83
C VAL A 514 -1.54 7.03 -7.23
N ASN A 515 -0.99 6.11 -8.03
CA ASN A 515 0.12 5.22 -7.69
C ASN A 515 -0.11 4.29 -6.48
N ALA A 516 -1.35 3.94 -6.17
CA ALA A 516 -1.65 3.00 -5.07
C ALA A 516 -0.97 1.62 -5.26
N ILE A 517 -0.82 1.17 -6.49
CA ILE A 517 -0.15 -0.11 -6.82
C ILE A 517 1.35 -0.11 -6.47
N LYS A 518 1.98 1.08 -6.35
CA LYS A 518 3.43 1.21 -6.09
C LYS A 518 3.79 1.25 -4.60
N LEU A 519 2.83 1.25 -3.68
CA LEU A 519 3.07 1.43 -2.24
C LEU A 519 4.07 0.42 -1.64
N ASN A 520 4.22 -0.76 -2.22
CA ASN A 520 5.18 -1.78 -1.80
C ASN A 520 6.46 -1.83 -2.64
N SER A 521 6.66 -0.86 -3.55
CA SER A 521 7.87 -0.79 -4.38
C SER A 521 8.97 0.05 -3.72
N TYR A 522 10.23 -0.20 -4.12
CA TYR A 522 11.39 0.63 -3.72
C TYR A 522 11.75 1.68 -4.78
N GLU A 523 10.79 2.05 -5.62
CA GLU A 523 10.96 3.08 -6.64
C GLU A 523 10.77 4.49 -6.08
N ASN A 524 11.18 5.49 -6.86
CA ASN A 524 10.85 6.89 -6.60
C ASN A 524 9.46 7.17 -7.16
N PHE A 525 8.52 7.54 -6.31
CA PHE A 525 7.18 7.92 -6.75
C PHE A 525 6.46 8.77 -5.71
N THR A 526 5.40 9.42 -6.15
CA THR A 526 4.45 10.13 -5.29
C THR A 526 3.12 9.38 -5.30
N TYR A 527 2.63 9.02 -4.12
CA TYR A 527 1.26 8.57 -3.92
C TYR A 527 0.38 9.76 -3.55
N PHE A 528 -0.82 9.79 -4.10
CA PHE A 528 -1.83 10.80 -3.75
C PHE A 528 -3.20 10.14 -3.58
N ARG A 529 -3.92 10.53 -2.53
CA ARG A 529 -5.34 10.25 -2.33
C ARG A 529 -6.04 11.51 -1.90
N GLY A 530 -7.04 11.93 -2.68
CA GLY A 530 -7.95 13.00 -2.31
C GLY A 530 -9.35 12.43 -2.12
N SER A 531 -10.03 12.81 -1.04
CA SER A 531 -11.43 12.43 -0.78
C SER A 531 -12.30 13.64 -0.48
N LEU A 532 -13.47 13.66 -1.07
CA LEU A 532 -14.54 14.64 -0.86
C LEU A 532 -15.79 13.90 -0.40
N ASP A 533 -16.40 14.32 0.71
CA ASP A 533 -17.64 13.78 1.24
C ASP A 533 -18.64 14.94 1.46
N LEU A 534 -19.78 14.86 0.79
CA LEU A 534 -20.83 15.86 0.81
C LEU A 534 -22.08 15.24 1.42
N GLY A 535 -22.52 15.72 2.57
CA GLY A 535 -23.70 15.23 3.27
C GLY A 535 -24.85 16.25 3.25
N GLY A 536 -26.10 15.77 3.15
CA GLY A 536 -27.32 16.51 3.45
C GLY A 536 -27.79 17.57 2.46
N ASN A 537 -27.04 17.89 1.40
CA ASN A 537 -27.40 18.97 0.47
C ASN A 537 -28.74 18.71 -0.26
N PHE A 538 -28.91 17.48 -0.75
CA PHE A 538 -30.15 17.07 -1.40
C PHE A 538 -31.32 17.02 -0.41
N LEU A 539 -31.09 16.56 0.82
CA LEU A 539 -32.10 16.55 1.87
C LEU A 539 -32.53 17.96 2.27
N ASN A 540 -31.60 18.90 2.32
CA ASN A 540 -31.90 20.30 2.63
C ASN A 540 -32.74 20.95 1.52
N LEU A 541 -32.44 20.64 0.25
CA LEU A 541 -33.24 21.11 -0.87
C LEU A 541 -34.67 20.60 -0.75
N ILE A 542 -34.88 19.30 -0.49
CA ILE A 542 -36.21 18.71 -0.30
C ILE A 542 -36.92 19.37 0.89
N SER A 543 -36.22 19.52 2.02
CA SER A 543 -36.79 20.09 3.24
C SER A 543 -37.31 21.52 3.04
N ASN A 544 -36.58 22.32 2.26
CA ASN A 544 -36.99 23.68 1.94
C ASN A 544 -38.20 23.71 0.99
N ILE A 545 -38.25 22.82 -0.01
CA ILE A 545 -39.36 22.71 -0.94
C ILE A 545 -40.64 22.24 -0.23
N THR A 546 -40.52 21.30 0.68
CA THR A 546 -41.66 20.68 1.38
C THR A 546 -42.03 21.40 2.68
N ASN A 547 -41.33 22.49 3.04
CA ASN A 547 -41.49 23.16 4.32
C ASN A 547 -41.44 22.18 5.51
N ALA A 548 -40.47 21.29 5.50
CA ALA A 548 -40.34 20.24 6.52
C ALA A 548 -40.28 20.82 7.95
N PRO A 549 -40.86 20.14 8.94
CA PRO A 549 -40.87 20.60 10.32
C PRO A 549 -39.45 20.76 10.88
N LYS A 550 -39.29 21.71 11.78
CA LYS A 550 -37.99 22.00 12.47
C LYS A 550 -38.06 21.48 13.91
N ASP A 551 -36.90 21.20 14.47
CA ASP A 551 -36.72 20.94 15.88
C ASP A 551 -36.59 22.24 16.70
N THR A 552 -36.33 22.10 18.01
CA THR A 552 -36.14 23.24 18.93
C THR A 552 -34.86 24.05 18.63
N LEU A 553 -33.92 23.50 17.88
CA LEU A 553 -32.69 24.15 17.45
C LEU A 553 -32.80 24.75 16.05
N GLY A 554 -34.00 24.72 15.41
CA GLY A 554 -34.22 25.23 14.09
C GLY A 554 -33.78 24.30 12.96
N GLN A 555 -33.37 23.06 13.25
CA GLN A 555 -32.95 22.08 12.26
C GLN A 555 -34.16 21.36 11.64
N HIS A 556 -34.20 21.28 10.31
CA HIS A 556 -35.24 20.53 9.60
C HIS A 556 -35.20 19.04 9.90
N LYS A 557 -36.36 18.43 10.02
CA LYS A 557 -36.54 17.00 10.21
C LYS A 557 -37.15 16.37 8.95
N LEU A 558 -36.57 15.24 8.54
CA LEU A 558 -37.16 14.34 7.55
C LEU A 558 -37.38 12.97 8.19
N PHE A 559 -38.54 12.36 7.95
CA PHE A 559 -38.91 11.07 8.57
C PHE A 559 -38.85 11.08 10.11
N GLY A 560 -39.03 12.25 10.73
CA GLY A 560 -39.00 12.42 12.19
C GLY A 560 -37.61 12.65 12.76
N TYR A 561 -36.53 12.59 11.96
CA TYR A 561 -35.15 12.74 12.40
C TYR A 561 -34.51 13.97 11.79
N THR A 562 -33.60 14.61 12.53
CA THR A 562 -32.71 15.64 11.98
C THR A 562 -31.68 15.00 11.04
N PHE A 563 -31.32 15.69 9.98
CA PHE A 563 -30.28 15.24 9.06
C PHE A 563 -29.04 16.11 9.14
N ALA A 564 -27.89 15.49 8.91
CA ALA A 564 -26.62 16.20 8.89
C ALA A 564 -26.34 16.83 7.52
N GLN A 565 -25.81 18.07 7.54
CA GLN A 565 -25.38 18.78 6.35
C GLN A 565 -23.92 19.24 6.53
N TYR A 566 -23.01 18.76 5.65
CA TYR A 566 -21.59 19.06 5.77
C TYR A 566 -20.83 18.84 4.45
N THR A 567 -19.64 19.43 4.39
CA THR A 567 -18.59 19.10 3.41
C THR A 567 -17.33 18.67 4.15
N LYS A 568 -16.75 17.53 3.76
CA LYS A 568 -15.50 17.04 4.32
C LYS A 568 -14.51 16.75 3.20
N VAL A 569 -13.29 17.26 3.37
CA VAL A 569 -12.15 17.04 2.44
C VAL A 569 -11.00 16.45 3.24
N GLU A 570 -10.35 15.43 2.69
CA GLU A 570 -9.13 14.85 3.23
C GLU A 570 -8.16 14.55 2.10
N LEU A 571 -6.89 14.94 2.28
CA LEU A 571 -5.81 14.66 1.35
C LEU A 571 -4.76 13.79 2.04
N ASP A 572 -4.20 12.81 1.34
CA ASP A 572 -3.08 11.98 1.79
C ASP A 572 -2.04 11.94 0.66
N THR A 573 -0.96 12.67 0.85
CA THR A 573 0.13 12.74 -0.12
C THR A 573 1.38 12.13 0.50
N ARG A 574 2.02 11.20 -0.24
CA ARG A 574 3.22 10.49 0.24
C ARG A 574 4.29 10.52 -0.84
N PHE A 575 5.50 10.89 -0.43
CA PHE A 575 6.68 10.94 -1.28
C PHE A 575 7.61 9.80 -0.91
N TYR A 576 7.89 8.93 -1.86
CA TYR A 576 8.80 7.80 -1.70
C TYR A 576 10.09 8.06 -2.45
N ARG A 577 11.21 8.04 -1.75
CA ARG A 577 12.55 8.21 -2.31
C ARG A 577 13.38 6.97 -2.01
N SER A 578 13.74 6.22 -3.04
CA SER A 578 14.70 5.12 -2.95
C SER A 578 16.11 5.68 -2.77
N LEU A 579 16.88 5.09 -1.86
CA LEU A 579 18.27 5.45 -1.56
C LEU A 579 19.23 4.29 -1.88
N GLY A 580 18.79 3.32 -2.69
CA GLY A 580 19.52 2.11 -3.03
C GLY A 580 19.62 1.10 -1.89
N GLY A 581 20.00 -0.15 -2.18
CA GLY A 581 20.24 -1.20 -1.17
C GLY A 581 19.06 -1.49 -0.24
N GLU A 582 17.83 -1.45 -0.73
CA GLU A 582 16.60 -1.58 0.06
C GLU A 582 16.45 -0.50 1.16
N ARG A 583 17.04 0.69 0.95
CA ARG A 583 16.85 1.87 1.79
C ARG A 583 15.84 2.80 1.14
N GLN A 584 14.95 3.38 1.93
CA GLN A 584 13.91 4.27 1.44
C GLN A 584 13.60 5.35 2.46
N PHE A 585 13.44 6.58 1.99
CA PHE A 585 12.87 7.67 2.75
C PHE A 585 11.43 7.90 2.32
N VAL A 586 10.51 7.99 3.29
CA VAL A 586 9.09 8.23 3.04
C VAL A 586 8.65 9.45 3.83
N PHE A 587 8.02 10.40 3.14
CA PHE A 587 7.41 11.57 3.75
C PHE A 587 5.92 11.59 3.41
N ARG A 588 5.05 11.82 4.41
CA ARG A 588 3.60 11.88 4.26
C ARG A 588 3.05 13.16 4.84
N ILE A 589 2.08 13.75 4.17
CA ILE A 589 1.25 14.86 4.66
C ILE A 589 -0.22 14.47 4.48
N ASN A 590 -1.00 14.57 5.55
CA ASN A 590 -2.41 14.22 5.56
C ASN A 590 -3.25 15.30 6.27
N PRO A 591 -3.57 16.42 5.60
CA PRO A 591 -4.52 17.40 6.08
C PRO A 591 -5.97 16.97 5.82
N GLY A 592 -6.87 17.43 6.68
CA GLY A 592 -8.31 17.24 6.50
C GLY A 592 -9.11 18.34 7.17
N ILE A 593 -10.25 18.66 6.57
CA ILE A 593 -11.22 19.63 7.11
C ILE A 593 -12.64 19.14 6.85
N GLY A 594 -13.48 19.25 7.86
CA GLY A 594 -14.91 18.98 7.77
C GLY A 594 -15.69 20.19 8.24
N ILE A 595 -16.54 20.74 7.41
CA ILE A 595 -17.30 21.95 7.66
C ILE A 595 -18.78 21.60 7.72
N PRO A 596 -19.42 21.68 8.90
CA PRO A 596 -20.87 21.62 9.01
C PRO A 596 -21.47 22.97 8.55
N TYR A 597 -22.64 22.95 7.94
CA TYR A 597 -23.37 24.12 7.54
C TYR A 597 -24.86 23.84 7.38
N GLY A 598 -25.66 24.89 7.16
CA GLY A 598 -27.09 24.78 6.88
C GLY A 598 -27.83 24.08 8.00
N ASN A 599 -28.25 22.85 7.81
CA ASN A 599 -29.01 22.07 8.80
C ASN A 599 -28.14 21.46 9.93
N SER A 600 -26.85 21.80 10.00
CA SER A 600 -25.93 21.27 11.01
C SER A 600 -24.98 22.31 11.55
N ASN A 601 -24.86 22.37 12.87
CA ASN A 601 -23.88 23.23 13.56
C ASN A 601 -22.58 22.48 13.93
N GLN A 602 -22.61 21.15 13.91
CA GLN A 602 -21.46 20.29 14.22
C GLN A 602 -21.45 19.10 13.25
N LEU A 603 -20.26 18.55 12.97
CA LEU A 603 -20.14 17.29 12.24
C LEU A 603 -20.78 16.16 13.06
N ILE A 604 -21.26 15.14 12.38
CA ILE A 604 -21.67 13.90 13.07
C ILE A 604 -20.44 13.16 13.59
N PHE A 605 -20.61 12.38 14.64
CA PHE A 605 -19.53 11.68 15.32
C PHE A 605 -18.66 10.87 14.33
N GLU A 606 -19.25 10.14 13.40
CA GLU A 606 -18.61 9.29 12.42
C GLU A 606 -17.77 10.06 11.37
N LYS A 607 -18.04 11.35 11.19
CA LYS A 607 -17.33 12.17 10.19
C LYS A 607 -16.23 13.04 10.77
N ASN A 608 -16.12 13.12 12.09
CA ASN A 608 -15.02 13.79 12.75
C ASN A 608 -13.68 13.13 12.46
N PHE A 609 -12.60 13.90 12.55
CA PHE A 609 -11.24 13.39 12.48
C PHE A 609 -10.72 12.99 13.85
N TYR A 610 -9.84 12.00 13.84
CA TYR A 610 -9.14 11.49 15.00
C TYR A 610 -7.65 11.39 14.67
N THR A 611 -6.79 11.46 15.68
CA THR A 611 -5.34 11.23 15.55
C THR A 611 -4.83 10.27 16.62
N GLY A 612 -3.57 9.83 16.41
CA GLY A 612 -2.91 8.83 17.25
C GLY A 612 -3.03 7.41 16.70
N GLY A 613 -2.21 6.52 17.22
CA GLY A 613 -2.16 5.12 16.83
C GLY A 613 -1.08 4.76 15.82
N ALA A 614 -0.95 3.49 15.57
CA ALA A 614 0.18 2.87 14.85
C ALA A 614 0.39 3.36 13.39
N ASN A 615 -0.63 3.94 12.75
CA ASN A 615 -0.57 4.41 11.36
C ASN A 615 -0.71 5.93 11.23
N ASP A 616 -0.59 6.65 12.34
CA ASP A 616 -0.80 8.09 12.41
C ASP A 616 0.31 8.72 13.28
N ILE A 617 0.02 9.26 14.45
CA ILE A 617 1.01 9.77 15.41
C ILE A 617 1.29 8.68 16.46
N ARG A 618 2.33 7.91 16.23
CA ARG A 618 2.60 6.62 16.90
C ARG A 618 2.89 6.72 18.39
N ALA A 619 3.24 7.91 18.89
CA ALA A 619 3.50 8.13 20.31
C ALA A 619 2.24 8.29 21.18
N TRP A 620 1.05 8.36 20.57
CA TRP A 620 -0.24 8.40 21.26
C TRP A 620 -1.11 7.21 20.91
N LEU A 621 -1.93 6.79 21.87
CA LEU A 621 -2.98 5.81 21.62
C LEU A 621 -3.99 6.35 20.58
N PRO A 622 -4.66 5.48 19.83
CA PRO A 622 -5.69 5.91 18.88
C PRO A 622 -6.76 6.77 19.58
N ARG A 623 -7.11 7.91 18.98
CA ARG A 623 -8.20 8.81 19.43
C ARG A 623 -7.98 9.41 20.82
N THR A 624 -6.71 9.58 21.24
CA THR A 624 -6.40 10.19 22.56
C THR A 624 -5.63 11.50 22.45
N LEU A 625 -5.28 11.94 21.25
CA LEU A 625 -4.55 13.18 21.01
C LEU A 625 -5.51 14.29 20.57
N GLY A 626 -5.38 15.45 21.18
CA GLY A 626 -6.16 16.66 20.88
C GLY A 626 -7.49 16.72 21.63
N PRO A 627 -8.42 17.60 21.19
CA PRO A 627 -8.21 18.63 20.18
C PRO A 627 -7.28 19.75 20.67
N GLY A 628 -6.39 20.20 19.80
CA GLY A 628 -5.47 21.30 20.11
C GLY A 628 -4.60 21.08 21.35
N GLN A 629 -4.66 22.00 22.30
CA GLN A 629 -3.95 21.94 23.59
C GLN A 629 -4.84 21.45 24.74
N PHE A 630 -6.00 20.87 24.45
CA PHE A 630 -6.89 20.36 25.49
C PHE A 630 -6.20 19.36 26.39
N ASN A 631 -6.20 19.62 27.71
CA ASN A 631 -5.63 18.75 28.70
C ASN A 631 -6.73 17.95 29.39
N ARG A 632 -6.96 16.76 28.91
CA ARG A 632 -7.97 15.83 29.42
C ARG A 632 -7.78 15.49 30.91
N GLY A 633 -6.52 15.32 31.31
CA GLY A 633 -6.19 14.94 32.69
C GLY A 633 -6.57 16.01 33.68
N THR A 634 -6.16 17.24 33.43
CA THR A 634 -6.49 18.40 34.28
C THR A 634 -7.99 18.70 34.25
N TYR A 635 -8.62 18.55 33.07
CA TYR A 635 -10.04 18.84 32.92
C TYR A 635 -10.94 17.94 33.78
N TYR A 636 -10.63 16.64 33.89
CA TYR A 636 -11.41 15.69 34.73
C TYR A 636 -11.05 15.76 36.22
N GLY A 637 -10.03 16.52 36.60
CA GLY A 637 -9.59 16.61 37.98
C GLY A 637 -9.05 15.30 38.56
N ALA A 638 -9.01 15.21 39.92
CA ALA A 638 -8.45 14.06 40.64
C ALA A 638 -9.48 12.98 41.03
N ASP A 639 -10.75 13.14 40.64
CA ASP A 639 -11.79 12.15 40.96
C ASP A 639 -11.60 10.85 40.17
N ASN A 640 -11.24 9.78 40.91
CA ASN A 640 -10.95 8.48 40.31
C ASN A 640 -12.17 7.84 39.63
N THR A 641 -13.38 8.10 40.12
CA THR A 641 -14.62 7.55 39.53
C THR A 641 -14.91 8.16 38.19
N THR A 642 -14.83 9.49 38.08
CA THR A 642 -15.00 10.21 36.83
C THR A 642 -13.94 9.80 35.79
N ARG A 643 -12.66 9.73 36.22
CA ARG A 643 -11.56 9.31 35.35
C ARG A 643 -11.74 7.89 34.81
N ALA A 644 -12.10 6.94 35.65
CA ALA A 644 -12.31 5.55 35.26
C ALA A 644 -13.42 5.41 34.20
N ARG A 645 -14.52 6.15 34.36
CA ARG A 645 -15.65 6.17 33.41
C ARG A 645 -15.27 6.82 32.07
N LEU A 646 -14.52 7.91 32.10
CA LEU A 646 -14.21 8.72 30.93
C LEU A 646 -12.83 8.40 30.32
N LYS A 647 -12.10 7.43 30.84
CA LYS A 647 -10.76 7.04 30.42
C LYS A 647 -10.65 6.76 28.92
N TYR A 648 -11.65 6.16 28.32
CA TYR A 648 -11.67 5.72 26.94
C TYR A 648 -12.53 6.61 26.04
N LEU A 649 -12.80 7.83 26.48
CA LEU A 649 -13.52 8.81 25.66
C LEU A 649 -12.67 9.17 24.43
N ASP A 650 -13.28 9.14 23.28
CA ASP A 650 -12.62 9.53 22.03
C ASP A 650 -12.44 11.05 21.95
N GLU A 651 -11.25 11.51 21.63
CA GLU A 651 -10.99 12.90 21.31
C GLU A 651 -11.00 13.09 19.79
N PHE A 652 -11.63 14.17 19.32
CA PHE A 652 -11.89 14.41 17.90
C PHE A 652 -11.92 15.90 17.56
N GLY A 653 -11.86 16.18 16.26
CA GLY A 653 -11.95 17.53 15.72
C GLY A 653 -12.46 17.57 14.30
N GLU A 654 -12.87 18.74 13.85
CA GLU A 654 -13.27 18.99 12.47
C GLU A 654 -12.06 19.28 11.56
N ILE A 655 -10.91 19.64 12.10
CA ILE A 655 -9.67 19.88 11.38
C ILE A 655 -8.63 18.88 11.82
N LYS A 656 -7.89 18.35 10.88
CA LYS A 656 -6.77 17.40 11.07
C LYS A 656 -5.56 17.86 10.30
N PHE A 657 -4.40 17.71 10.89
CA PHE A 657 -3.13 17.77 10.17
C PHE A 657 -2.19 16.72 10.73
N VAL A 658 -1.63 15.88 9.84
CA VAL A 658 -0.63 14.87 10.19
C VAL A 658 0.49 14.92 9.17
N ALA A 659 1.72 14.92 9.64
CA ALA A 659 2.94 14.78 8.86
C ALA A 659 3.80 13.68 9.45
N ASN A 660 4.31 12.79 8.61
CA ASN A 660 5.18 11.69 9.01
C ASN A 660 6.42 11.68 8.13
N ALA A 661 7.57 11.41 8.71
CA ALA A 661 8.81 11.17 8.02
C ALA A 661 9.41 9.86 8.52
N GLU A 662 9.74 8.93 7.62
CA GLU A 662 10.25 7.61 7.97
C GLU A 662 11.43 7.22 7.08
N TYR A 663 12.56 6.92 7.69
CA TYR A 663 13.72 6.31 7.04
C TYR A 663 13.71 4.81 7.29
N ARG A 664 13.61 4.03 6.22
CA ARG A 664 13.58 2.56 6.22
C ARG A 664 14.89 2.01 5.70
N TYR A 665 15.42 0.97 6.36
CA TYR A 665 16.68 0.34 5.97
C TYR A 665 16.71 -1.15 6.29
N LYS A 666 17.49 -1.90 5.51
CA LYS A 666 17.67 -3.33 5.72
C LYS A 666 18.65 -3.58 6.88
N LEU A 667 18.30 -4.48 7.79
CA LEU A 667 19.14 -4.95 8.90
C LEU A 667 19.71 -6.33 8.62
N ALA A 668 18.84 -7.27 8.19
CA ALA A 668 19.25 -8.66 7.96
C ALA A 668 18.38 -9.30 6.87
N ASP A 669 18.98 -10.14 6.02
CA ASP A 669 18.24 -10.83 4.95
C ASP A 669 17.54 -12.09 5.44
N ASN A 670 18.03 -12.70 6.50
CA ASN A 670 17.43 -13.92 7.08
C ASN A 670 17.44 -13.89 8.62
N PHE A 671 16.33 -13.44 9.19
CA PHE A 671 16.07 -13.52 10.62
C PHE A 671 14.90 -14.49 10.85
N PHE A 672 15.18 -15.74 11.19
CA PHE A 672 14.19 -16.80 11.36
C PHE A 672 13.26 -17.00 10.15
N GLY A 673 13.78 -16.78 8.94
CA GLY A 673 13.03 -16.91 7.69
C GLY A 673 12.35 -15.63 7.20
N ALA A 674 12.46 -14.53 7.92
CA ALA A 674 12.00 -13.20 7.52
C ALA A 674 13.17 -12.28 7.17
N LYS A 675 13.01 -11.33 6.27
CA LYS A 675 13.92 -10.19 6.14
C LYS A 675 13.66 -9.23 7.32
N LEU A 676 14.71 -8.88 8.05
CA LEU A 676 14.62 -7.90 9.14
C LEU A 676 15.01 -6.53 8.60
N LYS A 677 14.12 -5.57 8.77
CA LYS A 677 14.31 -4.17 8.38
C LYS A 677 14.15 -3.27 9.60
N GLY A 678 14.85 -2.15 9.63
CA GLY A 678 14.71 -1.12 10.65
C GLY A 678 14.02 0.11 10.09
N ALA A 679 13.47 0.93 10.98
CA ALA A 679 12.98 2.24 10.63
C ALA A 679 13.26 3.25 11.75
N PHE A 680 13.60 4.48 11.37
CA PHE A 680 13.52 5.65 12.24
C PHE A 680 12.43 6.57 11.74
N PHE A 681 11.69 7.21 12.66
CA PHE A 681 10.59 8.03 12.25
C PHE A 681 10.35 9.24 13.14
N VAL A 682 9.73 10.25 12.55
CA VAL A 682 9.20 11.44 13.20
C VAL A 682 7.77 11.61 12.74
N ASP A 683 6.84 11.74 13.69
CA ASP A 683 5.43 12.00 13.46
C ASP A 683 5.07 13.35 14.09
N ALA A 684 4.31 14.19 13.38
CA ALA A 684 3.84 15.47 13.89
C ALA A 684 2.39 15.70 13.47
N GLY A 685 1.58 16.30 14.33
CA GLY A 685 0.20 16.62 13.98
C GLY A 685 -0.72 16.72 15.17
N ASN A 686 -2.00 16.94 14.88
CA ASN A 686 -3.08 17.00 15.86
C ASN A 686 -4.45 17.02 15.14
N VAL A 687 -5.52 17.02 15.90
CA VAL A 687 -6.86 17.46 15.49
C VAL A 687 -7.24 18.75 16.24
N TRP A 688 -8.11 19.54 15.66
CA TRP A 688 -8.63 20.76 16.25
C TRP A 688 -10.11 20.91 16.00
N ARG A 689 -10.76 21.67 16.89
CA ARG A 689 -12.13 22.10 16.73
C ARG A 689 -12.16 23.31 15.75
N LEU A 690 -13.23 23.39 14.96
CA LEU A 690 -13.45 24.53 14.06
C LEU A 690 -13.83 25.80 14.87
N HIS A 691 -14.63 25.62 15.90
CA HIS A 691 -15.10 26.66 16.79
C HIS A 691 -14.59 26.45 18.22
N ASP A 692 -14.61 27.52 19.02
CA ASP A 692 -14.31 27.42 20.44
C ASP A 692 -15.48 26.73 21.16
N GLU A 693 -15.15 25.66 21.87
CA GLU A 693 -16.12 24.82 22.57
C GLU A 693 -15.80 24.80 24.06
N PRO A 694 -16.73 25.19 24.95
CA PRO A 694 -16.49 25.23 26.40
C PRO A 694 -16.03 23.89 26.98
N ASP A 695 -16.41 22.78 26.37
CA ASP A 695 -16.04 21.42 26.80
C ASP A 695 -14.70 20.94 26.26
N ASN A 696 -14.03 21.74 25.41
CA ASN A 696 -12.67 21.51 24.94
C ASN A 696 -11.86 22.83 24.96
N PRO A 697 -11.59 23.43 26.11
CA PRO A 697 -10.84 24.69 26.17
C PRO A 697 -9.46 24.53 25.51
N ASN A 698 -9.06 25.54 24.72
CA ASN A 698 -7.85 25.54 23.88
C ASN A 698 -7.85 24.48 22.76
N GLY A 699 -9.01 23.90 22.42
CA GLY A 699 -9.16 22.94 21.33
C GLY A 699 -9.31 23.55 19.95
N GLN A 700 -9.60 24.85 19.84
CA GLN A 700 -9.86 25.54 18.58
C GLN A 700 -8.59 25.70 17.74
N PHE A 701 -8.73 25.50 16.42
CA PHE A 701 -7.67 25.84 15.45
C PHE A 701 -7.51 27.35 15.30
N LYS A 702 -6.28 27.81 15.49
CA LYS A 702 -5.84 29.17 15.17
C LYS A 702 -4.45 29.10 14.53
N PHE A 703 -4.20 29.86 13.47
CA PHE A 703 -2.87 29.87 12.85
C PHE A 703 -1.77 30.28 13.84
N SER A 704 -2.08 31.17 14.78
CA SER A 704 -1.16 31.62 15.83
C SER A 704 -0.78 30.49 16.82
N ASN A 705 -1.64 29.51 17.06
CA ASN A 705 -1.37 28.40 17.96
C ASN A 705 -1.06 27.06 17.25
N PHE A 706 -0.97 27.06 15.92
CA PHE A 706 -0.76 25.83 15.14
C PHE A 706 0.48 25.07 15.60
N LEU A 707 1.63 25.75 15.65
CA LEU A 707 2.89 25.11 16.06
C LEU A 707 2.89 24.72 17.54
N SER A 708 2.34 25.57 18.42
CA SER A 708 2.29 25.29 19.87
C SER A 708 1.37 24.11 20.17
N SER A 709 0.27 23.96 19.45
CA SER A 709 -0.71 22.89 19.61
C SER A 709 -0.42 21.63 18.78
N THR A 710 0.63 21.63 17.95
CA THR A 710 1.06 20.41 17.22
C THR A 710 1.86 19.49 18.12
N ALA A 711 1.45 18.24 18.22
CA ALA A 711 2.18 17.18 18.91
C ALA A 711 3.33 16.64 18.04
N MET A 712 4.42 16.18 18.64
CA MET A 712 5.52 15.54 17.94
C MET A 712 5.93 14.25 18.66
N GLY A 713 6.06 13.19 17.88
CA GLY A 713 6.60 11.90 18.33
C GLY A 713 7.83 11.51 17.50
N ILE A 714 8.81 10.88 18.15
CA ILE A 714 9.97 10.28 17.47
C ILE A 714 10.06 8.80 17.84
N GLY A 715 10.66 8.00 16.98
CA GLY A 715 10.76 6.60 17.35
C GLY A 715 11.59 5.76 16.39
N THR A 716 11.69 4.50 16.76
CA THR A 716 12.33 3.47 15.97
C THR A 716 11.44 2.23 15.88
N GLY A 717 11.66 1.41 14.86
CA GLY A 717 10.87 0.20 14.72
C GLY A 717 11.56 -0.89 13.94
N LEU A 718 11.11 -2.11 14.18
CA LEU A 718 11.51 -3.31 13.46
C LEU A 718 10.41 -3.77 12.52
N ARG A 719 10.82 -4.29 11.37
CA ARG A 719 9.95 -4.84 10.32
C ARG A 719 10.41 -6.25 10.01
N PHE A 720 9.56 -7.24 10.23
CA PHE A 720 9.79 -8.64 9.89
C PHE A 720 9.02 -8.93 8.60
N ASP A 721 9.73 -8.90 7.48
CA ASP A 721 9.17 -9.08 6.15
C ASP A 721 9.22 -10.55 5.76
N LEU A 722 8.06 -11.20 5.73
CA LEU A 722 7.85 -12.61 5.42
C LEU A 722 7.44 -12.83 3.94
N SER A 723 7.63 -11.85 3.07
CA SER A 723 7.26 -11.82 1.65
C SER A 723 5.77 -11.67 1.38
N PHE A 724 4.89 -12.33 2.13
CA PHE A 724 3.43 -12.26 1.99
C PHE A 724 2.79 -11.31 3.01
N PHE A 725 3.45 -10.99 4.11
CA PHE A 725 3.11 -9.90 5.02
C PHE A 725 4.32 -9.39 5.79
N VAL A 726 4.22 -8.16 6.27
CA VAL A 726 5.22 -7.51 7.11
C VAL A 726 4.66 -7.37 8.52
N PHE A 727 5.33 -7.96 9.50
CA PHE A 727 5.03 -7.71 10.92
C PHE A 727 5.87 -6.54 11.42
N ARG A 728 5.26 -5.62 12.15
CA ARG A 728 5.88 -4.37 12.60
C ARG A 728 5.80 -4.22 14.10
N LEU A 729 6.90 -3.79 14.70
CA LEU A 729 7.03 -3.39 16.09
C LEU A 729 7.65 -1.99 16.15
N ASP A 730 6.91 -1.00 16.63
CA ASP A 730 7.36 0.39 16.75
C ASP A 730 7.42 0.80 18.23
N ALA A 731 8.53 1.41 18.64
CA ALA A 731 8.69 2.12 19.90
C ALA A 731 8.70 3.62 19.59
N ALA A 732 7.64 4.31 19.99
CA ALA A 732 7.43 5.73 19.76
C ALA A 732 7.46 6.52 21.08
N PHE A 733 8.16 7.64 21.10
CA PHE A 733 8.33 8.50 22.25
C PHE A 733 7.65 9.83 21.99
N LYS A 734 6.95 10.36 22.99
CA LYS A 734 6.40 11.71 22.96
C LYS A 734 7.53 12.71 23.08
N PHE A 735 7.88 13.36 21.96
CA PHE A 735 8.91 14.38 21.92
C PHE A 735 8.38 15.72 22.38
N LYS A 736 7.22 16.14 21.86
CA LYS A 736 6.47 17.33 22.25
C LYS A 736 5.01 16.98 22.49
N ASP A 737 4.49 17.28 23.68
CA ASP A 737 3.10 17.03 24.05
C ASP A 737 2.36 18.37 24.27
N PRO A 738 1.40 18.73 23.42
CA PRO A 738 0.74 20.04 23.45
C PRO A 738 -0.19 20.24 24.66
N GLN A 739 -0.50 19.21 25.42
CA GLN A 739 -1.32 19.35 26.64
C GLN A 739 -0.63 20.16 27.74
N PHE A 740 0.68 20.35 27.65
CA PHE A 740 1.45 21.16 28.59
C PHE A 740 1.71 22.56 28.01
N ASN A 741 2.17 23.48 28.85
CA ASN A 741 2.42 24.85 28.47
C ASN A 741 3.93 25.15 28.46
N GLY A 742 4.33 26.11 27.61
CA GLY A 742 5.70 26.64 27.59
C GLY A 742 6.75 25.56 27.30
N SER A 743 7.82 25.54 28.10
CA SER A 743 8.94 24.60 27.97
C SER A 743 8.55 23.16 28.26
N ASP A 744 7.56 22.94 29.14
CA ASP A 744 7.12 21.58 29.55
C ASP A 744 6.47 20.79 28.43
N GLN A 745 6.08 21.44 27.32
CA GLN A 745 5.65 20.74 26.10
C GLN A 745 6.73 19.81 25.55
N TRP A 746 8.02 20.15 25.69
CA TRP A 746 9.14 19.38 25.18
C TRP A 746 9.53 18.26 26.16
N VAL A 747 8.57 17.36 26.37
CA VAL A 747 8.62 16.36 27.46
C VAL A 747 9.84 15.43 27.38
N LEU A 748 10.26 15.03 26.21
CA LEU A 748 11.43 14.15 26.07
C LEU A 748 12.74 14.92 26.32
N VAL A 749 12.81 16.19 25.95
CA VAL A 749 14.01 17.02 26.14
C VAL A 749 14.19 17.37 27.59
N ASN A 750 13.13 17.86 28.25
CA ASN A 750 13.22 18.40 29.61
C ASN A 750 13.13 17.31 30.69
N HIS A 751 12.52 16.17 30.37
CA HIS A 751 12.24 15.10 31.34
C HIS A 751 12.76 13.73 30.92
N ALA A 752 13.78 13.68 30.05
CA ALA A 752 14.38 12.41 29.56
C ALA A 752 14.86 11.49 30.70
N GLY A 753 15.40 12.06 31.78
CA GLY A 753 15.83 11.30 32.98
C GLY A 753 14.70 10.56 33.68
N GLU A 754 13.45 10.96 33.48
CA GLU A 754 12.27 10.32 34.04
C GLU A 754 11.68 9.24 33.12
N LEU A 755 12.25 8.96 31.98
CA LEU A 755 11.76 7.94 31.05
C LEU A 755 11.59 6.57 31.74
N PHE A 756 12.57 6.19 32.56
CA PHE A 756 12.61 4.90 33.27
C PHE A 756 12.52 5.03 34.80
N SER A 757 12.45 6.25 35.33
CA SER A 757 12.37 6.55 36.77
C SER A 757 11.14 7.40 37.12
N LYS A 758 10.89 7.59 38.40
CA LYS A 758 9.85 8.49 38.92
C LYS A 758 10.51 9.76 39.42
N GLY A 759 10.48 10.83 38.66
CA GLY A 759 10.95 12.17 39.05
C GLY A 759 9.83 13.12 39.43
N SER A 760 10.16 14.42 39.51
CA SER A 760 9.23 15.48 39.89
C SER A 760 8.08 15.65 38.89
N PHE A 761 8.37 15.59 37.59
CA PHE A 761 7.36 15.73 36.54
C PHE A 761 6.30 14.61 36.63
N LYS A 762 6.73 13.34 36.70
CA LYS A 762 5.80 12.20 36.83
C LYS A 762 4.97 12.30 38.09
N LYS A 763 5.57 12.68 39.22
CA LYS A 763 4.85 12.83 40.50
C LYS A 763 3.79 13.95 40.42
N ALA A 764 4.15 15.10 39.80
CA ALA A 764 3.22 16.21 39.61
C ALA A 764 2.07 15.81 38.68
N TYR A 765 2.39 15.08 37.60
CA TYR A 765 1.39 14.56 36.68
C TYR A 765 0.46 13.56 37.37
N GLU A 766 1.01 12.59 38.15
CA GLU A 766 0.23 11.63 38.92
C GLU A 766 -0.71 12.30 39.90
N ALA A 767 -0.25 13.31 40.64
CA ALA A 767 -1.06 14.08 41.55
C ALA A 767 -2.23 14.82 40.86
N ALA A 768 -1.97 15.44 39.75
CA ALA A 768 -2.97 16.14 38.94
C ALA A 768 -3.91 15.18 38.20
N ASN A 769 -3.51 13.93 37.98
CA ASN A 769 -4.21 12.95 37.15
C ASN A 769 -4.69 11.73 37.95
N GLY A 770 -5.07 11.89 39.24
CA GLY A 770 -5.68 10.82 40.06
C GLY A 770 -4.82 9.56 40.18
N GLY A 771 -3.46 9.72 40.18
CA GLY A 771 -2.51 8.61 40.33
C GLY A 771 -2.10 7.94 38.99
N GLU A 772 -2.60 8.38 37.85
CA GLU A 772 -2.16 7.88 36.53
C GLU A 772 -0.75 8.41 36.18
N SER A 773 0.18 7.49 35.94
CA SER A 773 1.56 7.86 35.57
C SER A 773 1.65 8.33 34.14
N TYR A 774 2.43 9.38 33.88
CA TYR A 774 2.69 9.86 32.52
C TYR A 774 3.44 8.83 31.68
N ASN A 775 2.91 8.50 30.53
CA ASN A 775 3.52 7.55 29.62
C ASN A 775 4.26 8.27 28.50
N PHE A 776 5.61 8.23 28.54
CA PHE A 776 6.49 8.81 27.55
C PHE A 776 6.57 7.99 26.26
N MET A 777 6.37 6.66 26.38
CA MET A 777 6.63 5.72 25.29
C MET A 777 5.41 4.86 24.98
N GLN A 778 5.07 4.76 23.72
CA GLN A 778 4.05 3.87 23.21
C GLN A 778 4.69 2.77 22.35
N LEU A 779 4.39 1.51 22.68
CA LEU A 779 4.71 0.37 21.83
C LEU A 779 3.52 0.07 20.90
N ASN A 780 3.78 -0.03 19.62
CA ASN A 780 2.77 -0.35 18.61
C ASN A 780 3.14 -1.63 17.88
N PHE A 781 2.17 -2.52 17.78
CA PHE A 781 2.22 -3.70 16.93
C PHE A 781 1.38 -3.45 15.68
N GLY A 782 1.82 -3.92 14.54
CA GLY A 782 1.08 -3.73 13.29
C GLY A 782 1.43 -4.76 12.23
N ILE A 783 0.50 -4.94 11.29
CA ILE A 783 0.70 -5.74 10.09
C ILE A 783 0.72 -4.77 8.90
N GLY A 784 1.69 -4.92 8.00
CA GLY A 784 1.95 -3.99 6.91
C GLY A 784 2.80 -2.79 7.32
N LEU A 785 3.08 -1.93 6.33
CA LEU A 785 3.76 -0.66 6.57
C LEU A 785 2.76 0.39 7.10
N PRO A 786 3.20 1.40 7.88
CA PRO A 786 2.29 2.35 8.50
C PRO A 786 1.59 3.25 7.47
N PHE A 787 2.23 3.50 6.36
CA PHE A 787 1.75 4.27 5.22
C PHE A 787 2.55 3.92 3.97
#